data_196ed8d6a591de2456428cb6ebe1ee98
#
_entry.id   196ed8d6a591de2456428cb6ebe1ee98
#
_cell.length_a   1.000
_cell.length_b   1.000
_cell.length_c   1.000
_cell.angle_alpha   90.00
_cell.angle_beta   90.00
_cell.angle_gamma   90.00
#
_symmetry.space_group_name_H-M   'P 1'
#
loop_
_entity.id
_entity.type
_entity.pdbx_description
1 polymer ?
#
loop_
_entity_poly.entity_id
_entity_poly.type
_entity_poly.pdbx_seq_one_letter_code
_entity_poly.pdbx_strand_id
1 'polypeptide(L)'
;VRIERHRIDEAALVAAEADFAERITGDVHRMQEDPRPAEGWRAVADSFLDYLGARSVRLPELHGKDAEAALGSAAAAAVGALELTLVPRRQFGVFIDYVGAGVSYGGEFDREEEPEAQDGEAGGGRQNSGRPVGQNDGWSEGRNHGRFEGRCGGQPVGQHRRRNDDTSGWLDALHLAFLASVADRATEVFIEAAPPWRGNEGRADVALVHALMAYVFGHEEGPDGFLPGRPDDYGLVRPDNLLVGRPDDIFGAGPVQDVEKCALIDMVVATLGEGDDWPGHRAALSTLRALAAGDEDGFHRRLARQLKQYRSRAEAGHAAPRSLLPLDALALMAMAHRWRGWDTKVESGYLPRALVTGFEPDAPRVRAYGGDKRADAVAALTEDPLVVERPTHPFAVQCLDPSPYDDCAAQEMTRFHDPREDPKALARELMSLMSDQRQRFLVRAALDPQGADPCRDEALVLGAEAGAGALRLARAEPGTEVDVTVGGTTRRLPAWRGTFRPNPHQWQQAVALALVLGEREVLADCVLIEPGFFAEGDHPSPGGAYCAALHDYLRGVDPEPAMDHALLIGGRADTGGFLAPPVVLLSQLVQGDRQGFVLALADALEEHREHYTVGARGKDMEAALNLDVLGLVCHARRLGWPVAVRSPYLPEGLLP
;
A
#
# COMPACT_ATOMS: atom_id res chain seq x y z
N VAL A 1 7.95 -17.44 -31.93
CA VAL A 1 9.35 -17.02 -32.16
C VAL A 1 10.07 -17.00 -30.82
N ARG A 2 11.22 -17.73 -30.72
CA ARG A 2 12.02 -17.75 -29.49
C ARG A 2 13.15 -16.71 -29.57
N ILE A 3 13.28 -15.89 -28.51
CA ILE A 3 14.32 -14.84 -28.38
C ILE A 3 14.96 -14.99 -27.01
N GLU A 4 16.24 -15.34 -26.99
CA GLU A 4 16.99 -15.47 -25.75
C GLU A 4 17.45 -14.11 -25.22
N ARG A 5 17.54 -13.97 -23.90
CA ARG A 5 18.09 -12.79 -23.23
C ARG A 5 19.59 -12.65 -23.48
N HIS A 6 20.10 -11.43 -23.43
CA HIS A 6 21.53 -11.19 -23.25
C HIS A 6 21.97 -11.63 -21.85
N ARG A 7 23.27 -11.77 -21.66
CA ARG A 7 23.86 -12.21 -20.39
C ARG A 7 24.23 -11.00 -19.54
N ILE A 8 23.96 -11.12 -18.26
CA ILE A 8 24.42 -10.19 -17.22
C ILE A 8 25.48 -10.90 -16.39
N ASP A 9 26.45 -10.14 -15.88
CA ASP A 9 27.44 -10.63 -14.94
C ASP A 9 26.76 -11.16 -13.67
N GLU A 10 27.11 -12.37 -13.25
CA GLU A 10 26.54 -13.01 -12.04
C GLU A 10 26.79 -12.16 -10.79
N ALA A 11 27.94 -11.48 -10.69
CA ALA A 11 28.22 -10.59 -9.58
C ALA A 11 27.23 -9.40 -9.52
N ALA A 12 26.82 -8.87 -10.68
CA ALA A 12 25.84 -7.80 -10.75
C ALA A 12 24.43 -8.28 -10.34
N LEU A 13 24.07 -9.52 -10.73
CA LEU A 13 22.77 -10.12 -10.31
C LEU A 13 22.73 -10.32 -8.81
N VAL A 14 23.78 -10.90 -8.24
CA VAL A 14 23.89 -11.11 -6.77
C VAL A 14 23.88 -9.79 -6.02
N ALA A 15 24.61 -8.77 -6.49
CA ALA A 15 24.66 -7.45 -5.86
C ALA A 15 23.30 -6.73 -5.89
N ALA A 16 22.49 -6.93 -6.93
CA ALA A 16 21.16 -6.33 -7.03
C ALA A 16 20.19 -6.90 -5.98
N GLU A 17 20.30 -8.20 -5.67
CA GLU A 17 19.45 -8.87 -4.68
C GLU A 17 20.00 -8.77 -3.24
N ALA A 18 21.32 -8.65 -3.06
CA ALA A 18 21.94 -8.66 -1.73
C ALA A 18 21.46 -7.48 -0.88
N ASP A 19 20.94 -7.80 0.31
CA ASP A 19 20.47 -6.83 1.31
C ASP A 19 19.55 -5.74 0.72
N PHE A 20 18.79 -6.10 -0.34
CA PHE A 20 17.99 -5.15 -1.11
C PHE A 20 17.01 -4.37 -0.23
N ALA A 21 16.29 -5.07 0.63
CA ALA A 21 15.30 -4.44 1.51
C ALA A 21 15.93 -3.39 2.45
N GLU A 22 17.12 -3.65 2.98
CA GLU A 22 17.83 -2.70 3.86
C GLU A 22 18.38 -1.51 3.08
N ARG A 23 18.98 -1.78 1.92
CA ARG A 23 19.52 -0.71 1.05
C ARG A 23 18.43 0.24 0.61
N ILE A 24 17.33 -0.28 0.09
CA ILE A 24 16.24 0.54 -0.42
C ILE A 24 15.53 1.32 0.69
N THR A 25 15.41 0.75 1.89
CA THR A 25 14.90 1.47 3.06
C THR A 25 15.79 2.67 3.38
N GLY A 26 17.11 2.49 3.39
CA GLY A 26 18.05 3.58 3.60
C GLY A 26 17.99 4.64 2.50
N ASP A 27 17.78 4.23 1.23
CA ASP A 27 17.64 5.15 0.11
C ASP A 27 16.37 6.00 0.24
N VAL A 28 15.23 5.40 0.56
CA VAL A 28 13.96 6.10 0.75
C VAL A 28 14.03 7.10 1.90
N HIS A 29 14.63 6.72 3.04
CA HIS A 29 14.80 7.66 4.15
C HIS A 29 15.68 8.86 3.78
N ARG A 30 16.72 8.67 2.96
CA ARG A 30 17.57 9.78 2.50
C ARG A 30 16.84 10.76 1.58
N MET A 31 15.73 10.39 0.95
CA MET A 31 14.94 11.29 0.10
C MET A 31 14.35 12.48 0.85
N GLN A 32 14.24 12.42 2.17
CA GLN A 32 13.79 13.56 3.01
C GLN A 32 14.74 14.75 2.96
N GLU A 33 16.03 14.49 2.78
CA GLU A 33 17.10 15.49 2.82
C GLU A 33 17.79 15.67 1.45
N ASP A 34 17.37 14.94 0.42
CA ASP A 34 18.02 14.97 -0.89
C ASP A 34 17.80 16.33 -1.58
N PRO A 35 18.89 17.06 -1.92
CA PRO A 35 18.78 18.34 -2.62
C PRO A 35 18.27 18.20 -4.07
N ARG A 36 18.26 16.98 -4.61
CA ARG A 36 17.80 16.66 -5.98
C ARG A 36 16.82 15.50 -5.95
N PRO A 37 15.65 15.66 -5.29
CA PRO A 37 14.77 14.55 -5.02
C PRO A 37 14.26 13.84 -6.29
N ALA A 38 14.08 14.53 -7.40
CA ALA A 38 13.66 13.89 -8.66
C ALA A 38 14.71 12.90 -9.18
N GLU A 39 16.01 13.23 -9.11
CA GLU A 39 17.09 12.31 -9.50
C GLU A 39 17.19 11.15 -8.49
N GLY A 40 17.04 11.43 -7.21
CA GLY A 40 17.04 10.42 -6.15
C GLY A 40 15.92 9.41 -6.32
N TRP A 41 14.69 9.84 -6.60
CA TRP A 41 13.58 8.92 -6.86
C TRP A 41 13.74 8.09 -8.13
N ARG A 42 14.38 8.63 -9.17
CA ARG A 42 14.75 7.82 -10.34
C ARG A 42 15.76 6.74 -9.98
N ALA A 43 16.76 7.05 -9.17
CA ALA A 43 17.71 6.07 -8.70
C ALA A 43 17.05 4.99 -7.83
N VAL A 44 16.04 5.34 -7.03
CA VAL A 44 15.21 4.37 -6.31
C VAL A 44 14.45 3.47 -7.28
N ALA A 45 13.79 4.03 -8.30
CA ALA A 45 13.10 3.24 -9.34
C ALA A 45 14.06 2.30 -10.07
N ASP A 46 15.22 2.78 -10.47
CA ASP A 46 16.27 1.99 -11.10
C ASP A 46 16.75 0.83 -10.22
N SER A 47 16.87 1.06 -8.89
CA SER A 47 17.27 0.02 -7.94
C SER A 47 16.22 -1.09 -7.84
N PHE A 48 14.93 -0.77 -7.86
CA PHE A 48 13.85 -1.75 -7.95
C PHE A 48 13.88 -2.52 -9.26
N LEU A 49 14.15 -1.85 -10.38
CA LEU A 49 14.27 -2.51 -11.67
C LEU A 49 15.49 -3.44 -11.75
N ASP A 50 16.62 -3.07 -11.15
CA ASP A 50 17.78 -3.96 -11.05
C ASP A 50 17.46 -5.20 -10.21
N TYR A 51 16.74 -5.02 -9.09
CA TYR A 51 16.25 -6.13 -8.26
C TYR A 51 15.31 -7.06 -9.04
N LEU A 52 14.27 -6.52 -9.69
CA LEU A 52 13.34 -7.30 -10.49
C LEU A 52 14.03 -8.00 -11.68
N GLY A 53 14.96 -7.31 -12.34
CA GLY A 53 15.76 -7.87 -13.42
C GLY A 53 16.58 -9.08 -12.95
N ALA A 54 17.25 -8.98 -11.81
CA ALA A 54 18.00 -10.07 -11.21
C ALA A 54 17.08 -11.24 -10.82
N ARG A 55 15.98 -10.96 -10.13
CA ARG A 55 14.99 -11.98 -9.74
C ARG A 55 14.41 -12.71 -10.95
N SER A 56 14.18 -12.03 -12.07
CA SER A 56 13.64 -12.62 -13.29
C SER A 56 14.53 -13.71 -13.90
N VAL A 57 15.79 -13.78 -13.50
CA VAL A 57 16.70 -14.87 -13.90
C VAL A 57 16.40 -16.15 -13.13
N ARG A 58 16.10 -16.01 -11.82
CA ARG A 58 15.80 -17.14 -10.94
C ARG A 58 14.32 -17.54 -10.97
N LEU A 59 13.44 -16.54 -11.13
CA LEU A 59 11.98 -16.68 -11.21
C LEU A 59 11.50 -16.09 -12.53
N PRO A 60 11.57 -16.84 -13.65
CA PRO A 60 11.27 -16.32 -14.98
C PRO A 60 9.87 -15.70 -15.14
N GLU A 61 8.90 -16.19 -14.37
CA GLU A 61 7.51 -15.68 -14.39
C GLU A 61 7.33 -14.41 -13.56
N LEU A 62 8.25 -14.09 -12.63
CA LEU A 62 8.18 -12.97 -11.67
C LEU A 62 6.87 -12.91 -10.86
N HIS A 63 6.28 -14.06 -10.55
CA HIS A 63 5.06 -14.10 -9.74
C HIS A 63 5.33 -13.82 -8.25
N GLY A 64 4.28 -13.48 -7.51
CA GLY A 64 4.26 -13.30 -6.06
C GLY A 64 4.29 -11.86 -5.59
N LYS A 65 3.84 -11.66 -4.36
CA LYS A 65 3.63 -10.34 -3.74
C LYS A 65 4.89 -9.50 -3.63
N ASP A 66 6.05 -10.11 -3.44
CA ASP A 66 7.33 -9.39 -3.39
C ASP A 66 7.67 -8.71 -4.73
N ALA A 67 7.47 -9.41 -5.86
CA ALA A 67 7.69 -8.83 -7.18
C ALA A 67 6.62 -7.77 -7.53
N GLU A 68 5.37 -8.01 -7.13
CA GLU A 68 4.26 -7.04 -7.27
C GLU A 68 4.56 -5.74 -6.52
N ALA A 69 4.92 -5.84 -5.23
CA ALA A 69 5.25 -4.68 -4.40
C ALA A 69 6.51 -3.95 -4.91
N ALA A 70 7.52 -4.69 -5.38
CA ALA A 70 8.72 -4.09 -5.97
C ALA A 70 8.40 -3.32 -7.26
N LEU A 71 7.52 -3.85 -8.13
CA LEU A 71 7.10 -3.16 -9.35
C LEU A 71 6.24 -1.93 -9.03
N GLY A 72 5.28 -2.06 -8.11
CA GLY A 72 4.46 -0.93 -7.63
C GLY A 72 5.31 0.19 -7.06
N SER A 73 6.32 -0.16 -6.26
CA SER A 73 7.27 0.78 -5.67
C SER A 73 8.17 1.45 -6.72
N ALA A 74 8.61 0.71 -7.74
CA ALA A 74 9.34 1.28 -8.88
C ALA A 74 8.48 2.32 -9.63
N ALA A 75 7.20 1.99 -9.87
CA ALA A 75 6.26 2.89 -10.52
C ALA A 75 5.99 4.14 -9.68
N ALA A 76 5.75 3.98 -8.36
CA ALA A 76 5.54 5.11 -7.45
C ALA A 76 6.75 6.05 -7.40
N ALA A 77 7.97 5.51 -7.34
CA ALA A 77 9.20 6.30 -7.36
C ALA A 77 9.39 7.03 -8.70
N ALA A 78 9.14 6.37 -9.85
CA ALA A 78 9.27 6.98 -11.17
C ALA A 78 8.23 8.09 -11.40
N VAL A 79 6.97 7.87 -11.02
CA VAL A 79 5.90 8.88 -11.10
C VAL A 79 6.18 10.04 -10.16
N GLY A 80 6.61 9.78 -8.92
CA GLY A 80 7.01 10.81 -7.97
C GLY A 80 8.18 11.65 -8.47
N ALA A 81 9.19 11.03 -9.12
CA ALA A 81 10.27 11.75 -9.77
C ALA A 81 9.77 12.67 -10.88
N LEU A 82 8.77 12.23 -11.66
CA LEU A 82 8.16 13.02 -12.71
C LEU A 82 7.37 14.20 -12.12
N GLU A 83 6.55 13.97 -11.10
CA GLU A 83 5.76 14.99 -10.40
C GLU A 83 6.63 16.09 -9.81
N LEU A 84 7.82 15.74 -9.28
CA LEU A 84 8.81 16.70 -8.78
C LEU A 84 9.41 17.61 -9.88
N THR A 85 9.29 17.25 -11.15
CA THR A 85 9.70 18.14 -12.27
C THR A 85 8.66 19.21 -12.59
N LEU A 86 7.41 18.99 -12.14
CA LEU A 86 6.33 19.95 -12.23
C LEU A 86 6.48 20.95 -11.08
N VAL A 87 6.13 22.21 -11.31
CA VAL A 87 6.11 23.19 -10.21
C VAL A 87 5.01 22.79 -9.24
N PRO A 88 5.33 22.43 -8.00
CA PRO A 88 4.33 21.90 -7.08
C PRO A 88 3.32 23.01 -6.72
N ARG A 89 2.11 22.88 -7.26
CA ARG A 89 0.96 23.74 -6.92
C ARG A 89 0.19 23.18 -5.72
N ARG A 90 0.46 21.94 -5.36
CA ARG A 90 -0.23 21.21 -4.28
C ARG A 90 0.74 20.32 -3.53
N GLN A 91 0.38 19.99 -2.31
CA GLN A 91 1.10 18.99 -1.53
C GLN A 91 0.87 17.60 -2.15
N PHE A 92 1.94 16.85 -2.32
CA PHE A 92 1.87 15.45 -2.74
C PHE A 92 2.88 14.62 -1.96
N GLY A 93 2.73 13.29 -2.00
CA GLY A 93 3.62 12.36 -1.34
C GLY A 93 4.03 11.21 -2.24
N VAL A 94 5.28 10.79 -2.11
CA VAL A 94 5.77 9.55 -2.72
C VAL A 94 5.84 8.50 -1.63
N PHE A 95 5.01 7.48 -1.74
CA PHE A 95 4.97 6.35 -0.79
C PHE A 95 5.50 5.09 -1.47
N ILE A 96 6.44 4.43 -0.83
CA ILE A 96 7.08 3.19 -1.31
C ILE A 96 6.55 2.02 -0.50
N ASP A 97 5.59 1.32 -1.06
CA ASP A 97 4.89 0.19 -0.46
C ASP A 97 5.83 -0.90 0.05
N TYR A 98 6.85 -1.25 -0.74
CA TYR A 98 7.84 -2.27 -0.40
C TYR A 98 8.57 -2.01 0.93
N VAL A 99 8.71 -0.74 1.30
CA VAL A 99 9.39 -0.29 2.52
C VAL A 99 8.39 0.12 3.61
N GLY A 100 7.15 0.44 3.24
CA GLY A 100 6.15 1.01 4.14
C GLY A 100 6.49 2.44 4.59
N ALA A 101 7.22 3.20 3.78
CA ALA A 101 7.65 4.55 4.10
C ALA A 101 7.49 5.49 2.89
N GLY A 102 7.37 6.79 3.16
CA GLY A 102 7.24 7.80 2.12
C GLY A 102 7.70 9.18 2.54
N VAL A 103 7.75 10.09 1.58
CA VAL A 103 8.16 11.48 1.76
C VAL A 103 7.12 12.41 1.16
N SER A 104 6.71 13.43 1.91
CA SER A 104 5.80 14.47 1.44
C SER A 104 6.57 15.68 0.94
N TYR A 105 6.11 16.23 -0.18
CA TYR A 105 6.66 17.42 -0.82
C TYR A 105 5.58 18.49 -0.98
N GLY A 106 6.00 19.76 -0.94
CA GLY A 106 5.11 20.91 -1.12
C GLY A 106 4.42 21.36 0.16
N GLY A 107 3.85 22.59 0.13
CA GLY A 107 3.04 23.14 1.21
C GLY A 107 3.79 24.03 2.20
N GLU A 108 4.27 25.19 1.75
CA GLU A 108 3.96 26.38 2.52
C GLU A 108 2.48 26.71 2.21
N PHE A 109 1.57 26.30 3.07
CA PHE A 109 0.28 26.97 3.13
C PHE A 109 0.59 28.44 3.36
N ASP A 110 0.24 29.31 2.42
CA ASP A 110 -0.09 30.68 2.75
C ASP A 110 -1.04 30.59 3.94
N ARG A 111 -0.52 30.74 5.14
CA ARG A 111 -1.33 31.18 6.25
C ARG A 111 -1.84 32.53 5.76
N GLU A 112 -3.05 32.55 5.22
CA GLU A 112 -3.82 33.76 5.28
C GLU A 112 -3.74 34.17 6.73
N GLU A 113 -2.91 35.19 7.00
CA GLU A 113 -2.91 35.93 8.24
C GLU A 113 -4.36 36.39 8.36
N GLU A 114 -5.16 35.65 9.17
CA GLU A 114 -6.41 36.23 9.67
C GLU A 114 -6.00 37.59 10.25
N PRO A 115 -6.59 38.69 9.79
CA PRO A 115 -6.26 39.99 10.30
C PRO A 115 -6.50 39.94 11.81
N GLU A 116 -5.39 40.03 12.58
CA GLU A 116 -5.44 40.21 14.04
C GLU A 116 -6.43 41.34 14.29
N ALA A 117 -7.57 40.99 14.87
CA ALA A 117 -8.48 41.96 15.45
C ALA A 117 -7.64 42.74 16.49
N GLN A 118 -7.33 43.97 16.14
CA GLN A 118 -6.72 44.93 17.07
C GLN A 118 -7.73 45.22 18.19
N ASP A 119 -7.67 44.43 19.24
CA ASP A 119 -8.23 44.80 20.52
C ASP A 119 -7.05 45.30 21.38
N GLY A 120 -7.10 46.58 21.64
CA GLY A 120 -6.10 47.31 22.39
C GLY A 120 -6.11 46.97 23.89
N GLU A 121 -5.00 47.42 24.45
CA GLU A 121 -4.70 47.79 25.84
C GLU A 121 -3.97 46.80 26.74
N ALA A 122 -2.83 47.30 27.02
CA ALA A 122 -2.15 47.44 28.33
C ALA A 122 -1.45 46.25 29.02
N GLY A 123 -0.15 46.35 29.00
CA GLY A 123 0.62 46.34 30.25
C GLY A 123 1.19 45.02 30.76
N GLY A 124 2.52 44.92 30.79
CA GLY A 124 3.14 44.14 31.84
C GLY A 124 4.28 43.20 31.38
N GLY A 125 5.48 43.69 31.32
CA GLY A 125 6.69 42.92 31.06
C GLY A 125 6.94 41.78 32.06
N ARG A 126 7.41 40.65 31.57
CA ARG A 126 8.28 39.74 32.33
C ARG A 126 9.28 39.07 31.39
N GLN A 127 10.54 39.38 31.69
CA GLN A 127 11.71 38.64 31.22
C GLN A 127 11.59 37.17 31.59
N ASN A 128 11.84 36.28 30.64
CA ASN A 128 12.08 34.89 31.01
C ASN A 128 13.39 34.43 30.37
N SER A 129 14.30 34.13 31.27
CA SER A 129 15.63 33.61 31.07
C SER A 129 15.63 32.22 30.49
N GLY A 130 16.53 31.97 29.52
CA GLY A 130 16.71 30.67 28.86
C GLY A 130 17.18 29.56 29.79
N ARG A 131 16.72 28.36 29.46
CA ARG A 131 17.33 27.11 29.87
C ARG A 131 17.44 26.21 28.64
N PRO A 132 18.56 25.51 28.42
CA PRO A 132 18.73 24.61 27.29
C PRO A 132 17.94 23.32 27.55
N VAL A 133 17.17 22.92 26.56
CA VAL A 133 16.47 21.61 26.54
C VAL A 133 17.49 20.56 26.16
N GLY A 134 17.68 19.59 27.05
CA GLY A 134 18.56 18.45 26.85
C GLY A 134 18.05 17.52 25.76
N GLN A 135 19.00 16.94 25.06
CA GLN A 135 18.83 15.80 24.18
C GLN A 135 18.10 14.67 24.93
N ASN A 136 17.01 14.21 24.36
CA ASN A 136 16.41 12.93 24.70
C ASN A 136 16.52 12.03 23.46
N ASP A 137 17.56 11.21 23.47
CA ASP A 137 17.65 10.01 22.64
C ASP A 137 16.69 8.97 23.23
N GLY A 138 15.49 8.95 22.71
CA GLY A 138 14.46 7.98 23.06
C GLY A 138 13.82 7.44 21.80
N TRP A 139 14.28 6.31 21.32
CA TRP A 139 13.64 5.54 20.28
C TRP A 139 12.29 5.01 20.80
N SER A 140 11.22 5.74 20.53
CA SER A 140 9.88 5.19 20.64
C SER A 140 9.43 4.80 19.23
N GLU A 141 9.62 3.54 18.86
CA GLU A 141 8.96 2.93 17.71
C GLU A 141 7.47 2.80 17.99
N GLY A 142 6.79 3.93 17.99
CA GLY A 142 5.34 3.97 17.84
C GLY A 142 5.04 3.96 16.35
N ARG A 143 4.56 2.84 15.80
CA ARG A 143 4.02 2.81 14.46
C ARG A 143 2.91 3.85 14.32
N ASN A 144 3.25 4.99 13.77
CA ASN A 144 2.26 5.93 13.26
C ASN A 144 1.75 5.39 11.93
N HIS A 145 0.49 4.97 11.89
CA HIS A 145 -0.23 4.85 10.64
C HIS A 145 -0.03 6.12 9.83
N GLY A 146 0.62 6.02 8.66
CA GLY A 146 0.62 6.98 7.60
C GLY A 146 0.73 8.47 7.95
N ARG A 147 1.34 8.84 9.08
CA ARG A 147 1.61 10.23 9.37
C ARG A 147 2.90 10.61 8.71
N PHE A 148 2.80 11.33 7.61
CA PHE A 148 3.93 11.99 6.97
C PHE A 148 4.55 12.98 7.96
N GLU A 149 5.58 12.59 8.70
CA GLU A 149 6.34 13.46 9.58
C GLU A 149 7.73 13.70 8.99
N GLY A 150 7.81 14.65 8.11
CA GLY A 150 9.05 15.19 7.59
C GLY A 150 8.78 16.49 6.85
N ARG A 151 8.79 17.62 7.57
CA ARG A 151 8.80 18.93 6.92
C ARG A 151 10.19 19.20 6.39
N CYS A 152 10.41 19.01 5.10
CA CYS A 152 11.52 19.67 4.42
C CYS A 152 11.27 21.18 4.46
N GLY A 153 12.09 21.91 5.22
CA GLY A 153 12.11 23.37 5.20
C GLY A 153 12.36 23.85 3.76
N GLY A 154 11.33 24.43 3.14
CA GLY A 154 11.38 24.86 1.75
C GLY A 154 12.42 25.94 1.56
N GLN A 155 13.51 25.65 0.85
CA GLN A 155 14.20 26.69 0.13
C GLN A 155 13.33 27.09 -1.08
N PRO A 156 13.15 28.39 -1.37
CA PRO A 156 12.40 28.81 -2.55
C PRO A 156 13.11 28.29 -3.79
N VAL A 157 12.50 27.32 -4.43
CA VAL A 157 12.94 26.82 -5.74
C VAL A 157 12.73 27.98 -6.73
N GLY A 158 13.83 28.53 -7.22
CA GLY A 158 13.86 29.67 -8.10
C GLY A 158 12.92 29.48 -9.30
N GLN A 159 12.12 30.51 -9.58
CA GLN A 159 11.12 30.60 -10.64
C GLN A 159 11.74 30.47 -12.04
N HIS A 160 12.23 29.32 -12.40
CA HIS A 160 12.49 28.97 -13.79
C HIS A 160 11.66 27.72 -14.12
N ARG A 161 10.56 27.91 -14.86
CA ARG A 161 9.93 26.85 -15.64
C ARG A 161 11.02 26.19 -16.51
N ARG A 162 11.77 25.25 -15.95
CA ARG A 162 12.56 24.34 -16.76
C ARG A 162 11.53 23.45 -17.45
N ARG A 163 11.34 23.64 -18.77
CA ARG A 163 10.66 22.66 -19.60
C ARG A 163 11.31 21.31 -19.32
N ASN A 164 10.49 20.33 -19.00
CA ASN A 164 10.97 18.98 -18.79
C ASN A 164 11.42 18.39 -20.13
N ASP A 165 12.72 18.41 -20.38
CA ASP A 165 13.31 17.78 -21.57
C ASP A 165 13.57 16.28 -21.36
N ASP A 166 13.19 15.72 -20.20
CA ASP A 166 13.42 14.34 -19.84
C ASP A 166 12.30 13.42 -20.36
N THR A 167 12.29 13.22 -21.64
CA THR A 167 11.38 12.31 -22.34
C THR A 167 11.56 10.87 -21.91
N SER A 168 12.78 10.47 -21.60
CA SER A 168 13.12 9.11 -21.16
C SER A 168 12.47 8.80 -19.80
N GLY A 169 12.63 9.70 -18.83
CA GLY A 169 11.99 9.54 -17.51
C GLY A 169 10.46 9.50 -17.59
N TRP A 170 9.86 10.25 -18.50
CA TRP A 170 8.42 10.20 -18.74
C TRP A 170 7.98 8.84 -19.29
N LEU A 171 8.70 8.31 -20.29
CA LEU A 171 8.39 7.01 -20.90
C LEU A 171 8.54 5.87 -19.89
N ASP A 172 9.63 5.87 -19.12
CA ASP A 172 9.85 4.84 -18.10
C ASP A 172 8.78 4.88 -17.01
N ALA A 173 8.40 6.09 -16.54
CA ALA A 173 7.34 6.26 -15.56
C ALA A 173 5.99 5.74 -16.07
N LEU A 174 5.60 6.07 -17.32
CA LEU A 174 4.34 5.57 -17.90
C LEU A 174 4.35 4.06 -18.06
N HIS A 175 5.44 3.49 -18.59
CA HIS A 175 5.54 2.05 -18.78
C HIS A 175 5.44 1.31 -17.43
N LEU A 176 6.14 1.79 -16.39
CA LEU A 176 6.08 1.23 -15.05
C LEU A 176 4.69 1.38 -14.45
N ALA A 177 4.08 2.58 -14.53
CA ALA A 177 2.74 2.82 -14.01
C ALA A 177 1.70 1.91 -14.68
N PHE A 178 1.84 1.67 -15.99
CA PHE A 178 0.96 0.75 -16.71
C PHE A 178 1.17 -0.70 -16.26
N LEU A 179 2.43 -1.16 -16.18
CA LEU A 179 2.75 -2.53 -15.75
C LEU A 179 2.28 -2.79 -14.31
N ALA A 180 2.39 -1.80 -13.44
CA ALA A 180 1.92 -1.85 -12.05
C ALA A 180 0.41 -1.58 -11.89
N SER A 181 -0.33 -1.30 -12.96
CA SER A 181 -1.77 -0.96 -12.94
C SER A 181 -2.13 0.29 -12.12
N VAL A 182 -1.24 1.29 -12.11
CA VAL A 182 -1.43 2.57 -11.39
C VAL A 182 -1.45 3.79 -12.33
N ALA A 183 -1.44 3.58 -13.64
CA ALA A 183 -1.38 4.66 -14.63
C ALA A 183 -2.57 5.63 -14.52
N ASP A 184 -3.76 5.14 -14.18
CA ASP A 184 -4.99 5.93 -14.05
C ASP A 184 -4.88 7.01 -12.97
N ARG A 185 -4.25 6.65 -11.85
CA ARG A 185 -4.06 7.55 -10.71
C ARG A 185 -3.06 8.67 -11.00
N ALA A 186 -2.16 8.44 -11.95
CA ALA A 186 -1.12 9.38 -12.35
C ALA A 186 -1.43 10.13 -13.66
N THR A 187 -2.66 10.01 -14.19
CA THR A 187 -3.05 10.60 -15.49
C THR A 187 -2.75 12.09 -15.58
N GLU A 188 -3.10 12.87 -14.55
CA GLU A 188 -2.82 14.32 -14.53
C GLU A 188 -1.31 14.61 -14.59
N VAL A 189 -0.49 13.85 -13.85
CA VAL A 189 0.97 14.00 -13.85
C VAL A 189 1.53 13.75 -15.26
N PHE A 190 1.07 12.71 -15.94
CA PHE A 190 1.51 12.41 -17.30
C PHE A 190 1.11 13.47 -18.32
N ILE A 191 -0.10 14.02 -18.20
CA ILE A 191 -0.57 15.09 -19.08
C ILE A 191 0.24 16.38 -18.85
N GLU A 192 0.44 16.79 -17.60
CA GLU A 192 1.16 18.02 -17.27
C GLU A 192 2.65 17.95 -17.56
N ALA A 193 3.27 16.76 -17.38
CA ALA A 193 4.70 16.53 -17.60
C ALA A 193 5.06 16.17 -19.04
N ALA A 194 4.09 16.04 -19.94
CA ALA A 194 4.37 15.66 -21.31
C ALA A 194 5.25 16.71 -22.03
N PRO A 195 6.31 16.27 -22.74
CA PRO A 195 7.16 17.17 -23.48
C PRO A 195 6.35 17.86 -24.60
N PRO A 196 6.57 19.16 -24.84
CA PRO A 196 5.82 19.87 -25.89
C PRO A 196 6.16 19.31 -27.27
N TRP A 197 5.14 19.14 -28.10
CA TRP A 197 5.32 18.71 -29.48
C TRP A 197 6.05 19.77 -30.34
N ARG A 198 5.60 21.04 -30.23
CA ARG A 198 6.20 22.14 -30.99
C ARG A 198 7.65 22.37 -30.65
N GLY A 199 8.51 22.34 -31.67
CA GLY A 199 9.96 22.48 -31.54
C GLY A 199 10.70 21.17 -31.25
N ASN A 200 9.99 20.05 -31.17
CA ASN A 200 10.54 18.70 -31.01
C ASN A 200 10.09 17.75 -32.13
N GLU A 201 9.50 18.32 -33.20
CA GLU A 201 9.12 17.56 -34.38
C GLU A 201 10.35 16.82 -34.95
N GLY A 202 10.18 15.55 -35.26
CA GLY A 202 11.29 14.70 -35.75
C GLY A 202 12.02 13.90 -34.69
N ARG A 203 11.79 14.17 -33.39
CA ARG A 203 12.33 13.33 -32.30
C ARG A 203 11.45 12.11 -32.07
N ALA A 204 12.03 10.92 -32.21
CA ALA A 204 11.29 9.65 -32.09
C ALA A 204 10.82 9.35 -30.65
N ASP A 205 11.51 9.83 -29.64
CA ASP A 205 11.13 9.70 -28.23
C ASP A 205 9.90 10.57 -27.91
N VAL A 206 9.87 11.84 -28.34
CA VAL A 206 8.72 12.73 -28.19
C VAL A 206 7.52 12.20 -28.97
N ALA A 207 7.76 11.70 -30.20
CA ALA A 207 6.75 11.05 -31.02
C ALA A 207 6.10 9.85 -30.29
N LEU A 208 6.91 9.03 -29.59
CA LEU A 208 6.41 7.91 -28.82
C LEU A 208 5.54 8.38 -27.63
N VAL A 209 5.96 9.43 -26.92
CA VAL A 209 5.15 10.01 -25.83
C VAL A 209 3.77 10.40 -26.34
N HIS A 210 3.68 11.21 -27.41
CA HIS A 210 2.40 11.67 -27.94
C HIS A 210 1.54 10.54 -28.51
N ALA A 211 2.17 9.53 -29.14
CA ALA A 211 1.46 8.35 -29.60
C ALA A 211 0.89 7.51 -28.44
N LEU A 212 1.63 7.36 -27.35
CA LEU A 212 1.17 6.68 -26.13
C LEU A 212 0.06 7.49 -25.43
N MET A 213 0.22 8.81 -25.32
CA MET A 213 -0.84 9.67 -24.77
C MET A 213 -2.16 9.51 -25.55
N ALA A 214 -2.10 9.55 -26.86
CA ALA A 214 -3.28 9.36 -27.72
C ALA A 214 -3.88 7.95 -27.56
N TYR A 215 -3.04 6.92 -27.40
CA TYR A 215 -3.51 5.54 -27.28
C TYR A 215 -4.04 5.20 -25.89
N VAL A 216 -3.37 5.66 -24.84
CA VAL A 216 -3.67 5.31 -23.43
C VAL A 216 -4.76 6.21 -22.85
N PHE A 217 -4.61 7.54 -22.98
CA PHE A 217 -5.50 8.49 -22.31
C PHE A 217 -6.65 8.98 -23.18
N GLY A 218 -6.64 8.67 -24.48
CA GLY A 218 -7.67 9.11 -25.43
C GLY A 218 -7.68 10.63 -25.62
N HIS A 219 -7.72 11.11 -26.85
CA HIS A 219 -7.87 12.54 -27.11
C HIS A 219 -9.13 12.73 -27.98
N GLU A 220 -10.10 13.47 -27.49
CA GLU A 220 -11.36 13.74 -28.21
C GLU A 220 -11.25 14.89 -29.22
N GLU A 221 -10.13 15.60 -29.33
CA GLU A 221 -10.04 16.78 -30.16
C GLU A 221 -9.09 16.63 -31.36
N GLY A 222 -9.57 17.16 -32.50
CA GLY A 222 -9.02 17.01 -33.83
C GLY A 222 -7.61 17.60 -34.05
N PRO A 223 -7.12 17.60 -35.32
CA PRO A 223 -5.70 17.77 -35.65
C PRO A 223 -5.06 19.09 -35.22
N ASP A 224 -5.85 20.12 -34.92
CA ASP A 224 -5.35 21.38 -34.35
C ASP A 224 -5.19 21.34 -32.82
N GLY A 225 -5.80 20.33 -32.15
CA GLY A 225 -5.80 20.13 -30.70
C GLY A 225 -4.64 19.29 -30.14
N PHE A 226 -3.66 18.90 -30.95
CA PHE A 226 -2.45 18.17 -30.52
C PHE A 226 -1.49 18.99 -29.64
N LEU A 227 -1.93 20.16 -29.27
CA LEU A 227 -1.24 20.99 -28.30
C LEU A 227 -1.92 20.79 -26.95
N PRO A 228 -1.19 20.54 -25.87
CA PRO A 228 -1.77 20.65 -24.57
C PRO A 228 -2.37 22.05 -24.43
N GLY A 229 -3.67 22.17 -24.62
CA GLY A 229 -4.45 23.27 -24.13
C GLY A 229 -4.19 23.41 -22.64
N ARG A 230 -4.55 24.51 -22.05
CA ARG A 230 -4.51 24.63 -20.59
C ARG A 230 -5.36 23.50 -19.98
N PRO A 231 -5.07 23.02 -18.76
CA PRO A 231 -5.86 21.99 -18.08
C PRO A 231 -7.37 22.24 -18.08
N ASP A 232 -7.80 23.50 -18.21
CA ASP A 232 -9.20 23.93 -18.27
C ASP A 232 -9.87 23.63 -19.63
N ASP A 233 -9.10 23.35 -20.69
CA ASP A 233 -9.61 23.04 -22.04
C ASP A 233 -9.85 21.53 -22.24
N TYR A 234 -9.32 20.71 -21.34
CA TYR A 234 -9.67 19.28 -21.28
C TYR A 234 -10.95 19.18 -20.47
N GLY A 235 -12.01 18.68 -21.05
CA GLY A 235 -13.25 18.32 -20.36
C GLY A 235 -12.99 17.16 -19.39
N LEU A 236 -12.01 17.34 -18.49
CA LEU A 236 -11.68 16.42 -17.43
C LEU A 236 -12.94 16.19 -16.60
N VAL A 237 -13.47 15.00 -16.70
CA VAL A 237 -14.45 14.48 -15.75
C VAL A 237 -13.86 14.76 -14.36
N ARG A 238 -14.53 15.63 -13.61
CA ARG A 238 -14.07 16.00 -12.26
C ARG A 238 -13.86 14.73 -11.44
N PRO A 239 -12.86 14.72 -10.51
CA PRO A 239 -12.58 13.57 -9.65
C PRO A 239 -13.81 12.97 -8.96
N ASP A 240 -14.83 13.78 -8.73
CA ASP A 240 -16.09 13.41 -8.08
C ASP A 240 -16.89 12.34 -8.88
N ASN A 241 -16.62 12.16 -10.16
CA ASN A 241 -17.25 11.13 -10.99
C ASN A 241 -16.40 9.85 -11.16
N LEU A 242 -15.14 9.85 -10.68
CA LEU A 242 -14.26 8.68 -10.70
C LEU A 242 -14.63 7.60 -9.67
N LEU A 243 -15.59 7.89 -8.76
CA LEU A 243 -15.97 7.00 -7.66
C LEU A 243 -17.07 5.99 -8.03
N VAL A 244 -17.57 5.92 -9.26
CA VAL A 244 -18.76 5.12 -9.62
C VAL A 244 -18.58 4.16 -10.78
N GLY A 245 -17.36 3.95 -11.32
CA GLY A 245 -17.13 3.01 -12.40
C GLY A 245 -16.29 1.79 -12.00
N ARG A 246 -16.56 0.63 -12.57
CA ARG A 246 -15.61 -0.49 -12.56
C ARG A 246 -14.30 -0.04 -13.22
N PRO A 247 -13.12 -0.65 -12.91
CA PRO A 247 -11.87 -0.39 -13.63
C PRO A 247 -12.02 -0.46 -15.15
N ASP A 248 -12.94 -1.31 -15.63
CA ASP A 248 -13.31 -1.44 -17.04
C ASP A 248 -14.06 -0.23 -17.61
N ASP A 249 -14.65 0.62 -16.76
CA ASP A 249 -15.44 1.80 -17.18
C ASP A 249 -14.60 3.09 -17.27
N ILE A 250 -13.43 3.12 -16.66
CA ILE A 250 -12.53 4.31 -16.68
C ILE A 250 -11.74 4.35 -18.00
N PHE A 251 -11.39 3.19 -18.56
CA PHE A 251 -10.90 3.07 -19.94
C PHE A 251 -12.03 2.88 -20.98
N GLY A 252 -13.26 2.86 -20.52
CA GLY A 252 -14.50 2.79 -21.26
C GLY A 252 -15.06 4.15 -21.68
N ALA A 253 -14.26 5.18 -21.90
CA ALA A 253 -14.59 6.14 -22.93
C ALA A 253 -14.83 5.30 -24.16
N GLY A 254 -16.06 5.26 -24.66
CA GLY A 254 -16.50 4.40 -25.75
C GLY A 254 -15.45 4.39 -26.85
N PRO A 255 -15.30 3.37 -27.64
CA PRO A 255 -14.14 3.15 -28.47
C PRO A 255 -13.89 4.39 -29.28
N VAL A 256 -12.91 5.21 -28.90
CA VAL A 256 -12.23 6.10 -29.86
C VAL A 256 -11.84 5.13 -30.95
N GLN A 257 -12.48 5.26 -32.11
CA GLN A 257 -12.45 4.18 -33.11
C GLN A 257 -10.98 3.87 -33.38
N ASP A 258 -10.60 2.62 -33.46
CA ASP A 258 -9.22 2.20 -33.72
C ASP A 258 -8.61 2.95 -34.92
N VAL A 259 -9.46 3.40 -35.84
CA VAL A 259 -9.14 4.24 -37.00
C VAL A 259 -8.58 5.61 -36.61
N GLU A 260 -9.16 6.28 -35.59
CA GLU A 260 -8.71 7.61 -35.14
C GLU A 260 -7.36 7.52 -34.40
N LYS A 261 -7.21 6.55 -33.53
CA LYS A 261 -5.92 6.26 -32.87
C LYS A 261 -4.83 5.95 -33.88
N CYS A 262 -5.15 5.17 -34.94
CA CYS A 262 -4.21 4.89 -36.02
C CYS A 262 -3.82 6.14 -36.79
N ALA A 263 -4.79 6.99 -37.12
CA ALA A 263 -4.53 8.24 -37.87
C ALA A 263 -3.62 9.19 -37.07
N LEU A 264 -3.83 9.31 -35.75
CA LEU A 264 -2.99 10.10 -34.87
C LEU A 264 -1.55 9.56 -34.82
N ILE A 265 -1.39 8.25 -34.65
CA ILE A 265 -0.05 7.62 -34.66
C ILE A 265 0.61 7.80 -36.04
N ASP A 266 -0.12 7.63 -37.13
CA ASP A 266 0.41 7.82 -38.50
C ASP A 266 0.85 9.26 -38.74
N MET A 267 0.09 10.25 -38.24
CA MET A 267 0.47 11.66 -38.30
C MET A 267 1.78 11.93 -37.53
N VAL A 268 1.90 11.41 -36.31
CA VAL A 268 3.12 11.53 -35.50
C VAL A 268 4.30 10.86 -36.20
N VAL A 269 4.11 9.65 -36.73
CA VAL A 269 5.16 8.92 -37.47
C VAL A 269 5.59 9.66 -38.74
N ALA A 270 4.66 10.31 -39.44
CA ALA A 270 4.94 11.07 -40.68
C ALA A 270 5.88 12.27 -40.43
N THR A 271 5.94 12.80 -39.22
CA THR A 271 6.85 13.91 -38.87
C THR A 271 8.32 13.45 -38.64
N LEU A 272 8.54 12.15 -38.49
CA LEU A 272 9.87 11.62 -38.23
C LEU A 272 10.72 11.66 -39.50
N GLY A 273 11.82 12.40 -39.45
CA GLY A 273 12.83 12.43 -40.52
C GLY A 273 13.51 11.07 -40.74
N GLU A 274 14.31 10.95 -41.79
CA GLU A 274 15.06 9.72 -42.08
C GLU A 274 16.26 9.47 -41.13
N GLY A 275 16.59 10.41 -40.25
CA GLY A 275 17.66 10.30 -39.27
C GLY A 275 17.37 9.23 -38.21
N ASP A 276 18.38 8.42 -37.85
CA ASP A 276 18.19 7.22 -37.02
C ASP A 276 18.84 7.39 -35.63
N ASP A 277 18.59 8.53 -34.97
CA ASP A 277 19.20 8.81 -33.67
C ASP A 277 18.67 7.92 -32.55
N TRP A 278 17.47 7.30 -32.71
CA TRP A 278 16.82 6.48 -31.67
C TRP A 278 16.05 5.27 -32.24
N PRO A 279 16.74 4.24 -32.73
CA PRO A 279 16.10 3.09 -33.39
C PRO A 279 15.12 2.31 -32.49
N GLY A 280 15.27 2.40 -31.18
CA GLY A 280 14.38 1.77 -30.20
C GLY A 280 12.97 2.37 -30.20
N HIS A 281 12.86 3.67 -30.10
CA HIS A 281 11.57 4.36 -30.06
C HIS A 281 10.79 4.21 -31.37
N ARG A 282 11.48 4.19 -32.52
CA ARG A 282 10.84 3.88 -33.82
C ARG A 282 10.29 2.46 -33.89
N ALA A 283 11.01 1.49 -33.30
CA ALA A 283 10.52 0.12 -33.22
C ALA A 283 9.28 0.03 -32.32
N ALA A 284 9.29 0.71 -31.17
CA ALA A 284 8.15 0.80 -30.24
C ALA A 284 6.94 1.47 -30.91
N LEU A 285 7.13 2.60 -31.60
CA LEU A 285 6.07 3.28 -32.39
C LEU A 285 5.46 2.34 -33.44
N SER A 286 6.29 1.62 -34.18
CA SER A 286 5.81 0.65 -35.18
C SER A 286 5.00 -0.49 -34.54
N THR A 287 5.40 -0.93 -33.35
CA THR A 287 4.70 -1.98 -32.58
C THR A 287 3.36 -1.43 -32.06
N LEU A 288 3.35 -0.22 -31.45
CA LEU A 288 2.15 0.48 -30.99
C LEU A 288 1.14 0.71 -32.13
N ARG A 289 1.65 1.10 -33.33
CA ARG A 289 0.80 1.29 -34.51
C ARG A 289 0.08 0.01 -34.93
N ALA A 290 0.74 -1.15 -34.83
CA ALA A 290 0.10 -2.43 -35.13
C ALA A 290 -0.92 -2.83 -34.07
N LEU A 291 -0.63 -2.50 -32.79
CA LEU A 291 -1.58 -2.70 -31.68
C LEU A 291 -2.86 -1.85 -31.90
N ALA A 292 -2.69 -0.57 -32.21
CA ALA A 292 -3.80 0.33 -32.48
C ALA A 292 -4.65 -0.10 -33.69
N ALA A 293 -4.01 -0.66 -34.71
CA ALA A 293 -4.70 -1.17 -35.89
C ALA A 293 -5.43 -2.53 -35.69
N GLY A 294 -5.29 -3.16 -34.54
CA GLY A 294 -5.82 -4.51 -34.34
C GLY A 294 -5.10 -5.59 -35.16
N ASP A 295 -3.88 -5.29 -35.71
CA ASP A 295 -3.07 -6.25 -36.49
C ASP A 295 -2.22 -7.13 -35.52
N GLU A 296 -2.85 -8.16 -34.95
CA GLU A 296 -2.19 -9.06 -33.99
C GLU A 296 -0.91 -9.70 -34.55
N ASP A 297 -0.97 -10.24 -35.77
CA ASP A 297 0.21 -10.88 -36.38
C ASP A 297 1.31 -9.88 -36.72
N GLY A 298 0.93 -8.69 -37.16
CA GLY A 298 1.84 -7.56 -37.37
C GLY A 298 2.49 -7.10 -36.09
N PHE A 299 1.71 -7.01 -35.02
CA PHE A 299 2.19 -6.67 -33.69
C PHE A 299 3.28 -7.64 -33.22
N HIS A 300 3.02 -8.93 -33.21
CA HIS A 300 3.99 -9.94 -32.76
C HIS A 300 5.26 -9.98 -33.62
N ARG A 301 5.14 -9.77 -34.95
CA ARG A 301 6.32 -9.68 -35.81
C ARG A 301 7.19 -8.45 -35.47
N ARG A 302 6.57 -7.31 -35.18
CA ARG A 302 7.26 -6.06 -34.82
C ARG A 302 7.87 -6.13 -33.42
N LEU A 303 7.12 -6.66 -32.45
CA LEU A 303 7.60 -6.92 -31.09
C LEU A 303 8.85 -7.83 -31.11
N ALA A 304 8.81 -8.93 -31.86
CA ALA A 304 9.96 -9.81 -32.01
C ALA A 304 11.19 -9.10 -32.62
N ARG A 305 10.97 -8.18 -33.58
CA ARG A 305 12.05 -7.35 -34.15
C ARG A 305 12.60 -6.38 -33.11
N GLN A 306 11.72 -5.70 -32.36
CA GLN A 306 12.08 -4.76 -31.29
C GLN A 306 12.95 -5.45 -30.24
N LEU A 307 12.54 -6.62 -29.74
CA LEU A 307 13.31 -7.40 -28.77
C LEU A 307 14.68 -7.87 -29.31
N LYS A 308 14.78 -8.25 -30.59
CA LYS A 308 16.07 -8.59 -31.21
C LYS A 308 17.01 -7.39 -31.29
N GLN A 309 16.49 -6.22 -31.67
CA GLN A 309 17.26 -4.98 -31.71
C GLN A 309 17.69 -4.54 -30.30
N TYR A 310 16.79 -4.68 -29.33
CA TYR A 310 17.08 -4.41 -27.92
C TYR A 310 18.23 -5.29 -27.43
N ARG A 311 18.14 -6.61 -27.64
CA ARG A 311 19.20 -7.56 -27.29
C ARG A 311 20.56 -7.17 -27.86
N SER A 312 20.60 -6.89 -29.15
CA SER A 312 21.87 -6.53 -29.83
C SER A 312 22.52 -5.27 -29.24
N ARG A 313 21.72 -4.30 -28.80
CA ARG A 313 22.21 -3.09 -28.13
C ARG A 313 22.71 -3.37 -26.73
N ALA A 314 21.95 -4.18 -25.95
CA ALA A 314 22.35 -4.55 -24.60
C ALA A 314 23.65 -5.38 -24.57
N GLU A 315 23.85 -6.24 -25.55
CA GLU A 315 25.10 -7.02 -25.70
C GLU A 315 26.31 -6.14 -26.02
N ALA A 316 26.13 -4.97 -26.61
CA ALA A 316 27.21 -4.04 -26.96
C ALA A 316 27.66 -3.13 -25.80
N GLY A 317 26.90 -3.08 -24.70
CA GLY A 317 27.12 -2.19 -23.54
C GLY A 317 27.42 -2.96 -22.26
N HIS A 318 27.71 -2.20 -21.18
CA HIS A 318 27.74 -2.75 -19.83
C HIS A 318 26.29 -2.79 -19.31
N ALA A 319 25.64 -3.96 -19.42
CA ALA A 319 24.25 -4.11 -19.10
C ALA A 319 24.05 -4.31 -17.59
N ALA A 320 23.26 -3.44 -16.96
CA ALA A 320 22.78 -3.60 -15.59
C ALA A 320 21.62 -4.64 -15.54
N PRO A 321 21.31 -5.25 -14.40
CA PRO A 321 20.21 -6.23 -14.29
C PRO A 321 18.87 -5.73 -14.82
N ARG A 322 18.52 -4.43 -14.65
CA ARG A 322 17.30 -3.83 -15.20
C ARG A 322 17.20 -3.92 -16.72
N SER A 323 18.29 -4.06 -17.43
CA SER A 323 18.27 -4.28 -18.88
C SER A 323 17.68 -5.64 -19.29
N LEU A 324 17.43 -6.54 -18.35
CA LEU A 324 16.67 -7.76 -18.61
C LEU A 324 15.15 -7.50 -18.73
N LEU A 325 14.70 -6.26 -18.44
CA LEU A 325 13.31 -5.82 -18.48
C LEU A 325 13.15 -4.65 -19.46
N PRO A 326 12.99 -4.91 -20.78
CA PRO A 326 12.73 -3.87 -21.78
C PRO A 326 11.34 -3.28 -21.59
N LEU A 327 11.25 -2.18 -20.81
CA LEU A 327 9.98 -1.61 -20.34
C LEU A 327 9.01 -1.28 -21.47
N ASP A 328 9.51 -0.73 -22.59
CA ASP A 328 8.71 -0.39 -23.77
C ASP A 328 8.06 -1.63 -24.41
N ALA A 329 8.81 -2.71 -24.57
CA ALA A 329 8.29 -3.95 -25.14
C ALA A 329 7.33 -4.67 -24.16
N LEU A 330 7.66 -4.64 -22.87
CA LEU A 330 6.81 -5.19 -21.79
C LEU A 330 5.48 -4.48 -21.71
N ALA A 331 5.48 -3.14 -21.66
CA ALA A 331 4.25 -2.35 -21.58
C ALA A 331 3.36 -2.56 -22.82
N LEU A 332 3.93 -2.56 -24.02
CA LEU A 332 3.18 -2.82 -25.24
C LEU A 332 2.57 -4.23 -25.27
N MET A 333 3.32 -5.25 -24.80
CA MET A 333 2.77 -6.61 -24.72
C MET A 333 1.67 -6.72 -23.64
N ALA A 334 1.85 -6.04 -22.51
CA ALA A 334 0.84 -5.97 -21.46
C ALA A 334 -0.44 -5.26 -21.95
N MET A 335 -0.32 -4.17 -22.68
CA MET A 335 -1.47 -3.49 -23.34
C MET A 335 -2.17 -4.43 -24.31
N ALA A 336 -1.42 -5.17 -25.13
CA ALA A 336 -1.99 -6.14 -26.08
C ALA A 336 -2.74 -7.26 -25.37
N HIS A 337 -2.18 -7.76 -24.28
CA HIS A 337 -2.83 -8.82 -23.48
C HIS A 337 -4.05 -8.28 -22.73
N ARG A 338 -3.88 -7.25 -21.92
CA ARG A 338 -4.91 -6.77 -20.98
C ARG A 338 -6.10 -6.09 -21.69
N TRP A 339 -5.85 -5.38 -22.80
CA TRP A 339 -6.91 -4.64 -23.52
C TRP A 339 -7.47 -5.33 -24.75
N ARG A 340 -6.68 -6.24 -25.39
CA ARG A 340 -7.09 -6.95 -26.60
C ARG A 340 -7.28 -8.44 -26.39
N GLY A 341 -6.87 -8.98 -25.23
CA GLY A 341 -6.91 -10.41 -24.95
C GLY A 341 -5.91 -11.22 -25.79
N TRP A 342 -4.85 -10.57 -26.31
CA TRP A 342 -3.87 -11.26 -27.15
C TRP A 342 -2.84 -12.01 -26.32
N ASP A 343 -2.71 -13.30 -26.56
CA ASP A 343 -1.65 -14.09 -25.96
C ASP A 343 -0.31 -13.85 -26.66
N THR A 344 0.78 -13.95 -25.89
CA THR A 344 2.11 -13.77 -26.49
C THR A 344 2.50 -14.90 -27.43
N LYS A 345 2.81 -14.59 -28.70
CA LYS A 345 3.38 -15.50 -29.70
C LYS A 345 4.93 -15.45 -29.75
N VAL A 346 5.52 -14.68 -28.85
CA VAL A 346 6.98 -14.49 -28.71
C VAL A 346 7.43 -15.09 -27.39
N GLU A 347 8.11 -16.22 -27.48
CA GLU A 347 8.72 -16.89 -26.34
C GLU A 347 10.04 -16.18 -26.01
N SER A 348 10.06 -15.45 -24.87
CA SER A 348 11.26 -14.72 -24.47
C SER A 348 11.32 -14.51 -22.96
N GLY A 349 12.48 -14.71 -22.38
CA GLY A 349 12.71 -14.34 -20.99
C GLY A 349 12.59 -12.83 -20.72
N TYR A 350 12.64 -11.98 -21.75
CA TYR A 350 12.37 -10.53 -21.63
C TYR A 350 10.93 -10.18 -21.28
N LEU A 351 10.01 -11.14 -21.38
CA LEU A 351 8.59 -10.97 -21.15
C LEU A 351 8.13 -11.87 -19.99
N PRO A 352 8.53 -11.59 -18.73
CA PRO A 352 8.01 -12.32 -17.58
C PRO A 352 6.48 -12.27 -17.56
N ARG A 353 5.86 -13.42 -17.36
CA ARG A 353 4.41 -13.56 -17.50
C ARG A 353 3.65 -12.60 -16.59
N ALA A 354 4.01 -12.52 -15.31
CA ALA A 354 3.32 -11.66 -14.36
C ALA A 354 3.34 -10.17 -14.76
N LEU A 355 4.41 -9.69 -15.41
CA LEU A 355 4.47 -8.31 -15.91
C LEU A 355 3.54 -8.08 -17.11
N VAL A 356 3.28 -9.11 -17.91
CA VAL A 356 2.39 -9.05 -19.08
C VAL A 356 0.92 -9.21 -18.68
N THR A 357 0.60 -10.29 -17.95
CA THR A 357 -0.80 -10.61 -17.59
C THR A 357 -1.31 -9.79 -16.41
N GLY A 358 -0.43 -9.28 -15.57
CA GLY A 358 -0.71 -8.73 -14.25
C GLY A 358 -0.40 -9.75 -13.16
N PHE A 359 -0.32 -9.26 -11.93
CA PHE A 359 -0.19 -10.10 -10.74
C PHE A 359 -1.59 -10.50 -10.31
N GLU A 360 -2.07 -11.63 -10.84
CA GLU A 360 -3.35 -12.19 -10.40
C GLU A 360 -3.14 -12.86 -9.04
N PRO A 361 -3.86 -12.45 -7.98
CA PRO A 361 -3.88 -13.20 -6.75
C PRO A 361 -4.47 -14.59 -7.03
N ASP A 362 -4.03 -15.60 -6.31
CA ASP A 362 -4.68 -16.90 -6.35
C ASP A 362 -6.18 -16.71 -6.07
N ALA A 363 -7.02 -17.37 -6.88
CA ALA A 363 -8.46 -17.24 -6.71
C ALA A 363 -8.85 -17.70 -5.28
N PRO A 364 -9.56 -16.87 -4.50
CA PRO A 364 -9.91 -17.21 -3.12
C PRO A 364 -10.72 -18.51 -3.08
N ARG A 365 -10.61 -19.25 -1.98
CA ARG A 365 -11.36 -20.48 -1.77
C ARG A 365 -12.84 -20.23 -1.59
N VAL A 366 -13.19 -19.05 -1.09
CA VAL A 366 -14.56 -18.60 -0.89
C VAL A 366 -14.64 -17.08 -1.00
N ARG A 367 -15.76 -16.58 -1.50
CA ARG A 367 -16.09 -15.15 -1.48
C ARG A 367 -16.93 -14.77 -0.28
N ALA A 368 -17.24 -13.49 -0.16
CA ALA A 368 -18.09 -12.97 0.91
C ALA A 368 -19.42 -13.75 1.01
N TYR A 369 -19.93 -13.87 2.22
CA TYR A 369 -21.20 -14.54 2.54
C TYR A 369 -21.31 -15.99 2.03
N GLY A 370 -20.19 -16.70 1.94
CA GLY A 370 -20.15 -18.08 1.49
C GLY A 370 -20.34 -18.26 -0.03
N GLY A 371 -20.25 -17.16 -0.79
CA GLY A 371 -20.33 -17.19 -2.24
C GLY A 371 -19.16 -17.94 -2.90
N ASP A 372 -19.39 -18.46 -4.09
CA ASP A 372 -18.37 -19.04 -5.00
C ASP A 372 -17.33 -19.94 -4.32
N LYS A 373 -17.78 -20.88 -3.46
CA LYS A 373 -16.88 -21.86 -2.85
C LYS A 373 -16.22 -22.74 -3.91
N ARG A 374 -14.92 -22.77 -3.95
CA ARG A 374 -14.17 -23.64 -4.86
C ARG A 374 -14.36 -25.10 -4.50
N ALA A 375 -14.76 -25.91 -5.48
CA ALA A 375 -15.07 -27.33 -5.28
C ALA A 375 -13.86 -28.15 -4.81
N ASP A 376 -12.66 -27.84 -5.30
CA ASP A 376 -11.41 -28.46 -4.87
C ASP A 376 -11.08 -28.16 -3.40
N ALA A 377 -11.26 -26.90 -2.98
CA ALA A 377 -11.04 -26.48 -1.60
C ALA A 377 -12.06 -27.10 -0.64
N VAL A 378 -13.31 -27.21 -1.04
CA VAL A 378 -14.36 -27.92 -0.27
C VAL A 378 -14.02 -29.40 -0.14
N ALA A 379 -13.55 -30.04 -1.20
CA ALA A 379 -13.14 -31.44 -1.18
C ALA A 379 -11.95 -31.65 -0.22
N ALA A 380 -10.95 -30.78 -0.27
CA ALA A 380 -9.80 -30.83 0.61
C ALA A 380 -10.17 -30.79 2.11
N LEU A 381 -11.18 -30.01 2.50
CA LEU A 381 -11.68 -29.94 3.88
C LEU A 381 -12.28 -31.26 4.40
N THR A 382 -12.73 -32.14 3.50
CA THR A 382 -13.32 -33.44 3.91
C THR A 382 -12.26 -34.50 4.20
N GLU A 383 -11.03 -34.27 3.73
CA GLU A 383 -9.94 -35.24 3.86
C GLU A 383 -9.08 -34.95 5.09
N ASP A 384 -8.59 -33.72 5.22
CA ASP A 384 -7.72 -33.27 6.30
C ASP A 384 -7.91 -31.77 6.61
N PRO A 385 -7.52 -31.29 7.78
CA PRO A 385 -7.44 -29.84 8.04
C PRO A 385 -6.54 -29.14 7.03
N LEU A 386 -6.95 -27.96 6.55
CA LEU A 386 -6.09 -27.13 5.70
C LEU A 386 -4.84 -26.72 6.49
N VAL A 387 -3.69 -26.74 5.82
CA VAL A 387 -2.42 -26.36 6.44
C VAL A 387 -1.92 -25.08 5.81
N VAL A 388 -1.69 -24.06 6.63
CA VAL A 388 -1.05 -22.81 6.23
C VAL A 388 0.26 -22.66 6.98
N GLU A 389 1.36 -22.85 6.26
CA GLU A 389 2.70 -22.80 6.83
C GLU A 389 3.12 -21.33 7.06
N ARG A 390 3.83 -21.10 8.17
CA ARG A 390 4.55 -19.85 8.40
C ARG A 390 5.98 -20.02 7.90
N PRO A 391 6.52 -19.08 7.09
CA PRO A 391 7.90 -19.15 6.67
C PRO A 391 8.82 -19.25 7.88
N THR A 392 9.75 -20.21 7.85
CA THR A 392 10.81 -20.33 8.84
C THR A 392 11.91 -19.30 8.60
N HIS A 393 11.53 -18.06 8.27
CA HIS A 393 12.53 -17.02 8.08
C HIS A 393 13.20 -16.75 9.43
N PRO A 394 14.53 -16.86 9.54
CA PRO A 394 15.23 -16.76 10.81
C PRO A 394 15.00 -15.42 11.53
N PHE A 395 14.60 -14.39 10.81
CA PHE A 395 14.37 -13.05 11.37
C PHE A 395 13.02 -12.86 12.06
N ALA A 396 11.95 -13.55 11.64
CA ALA A 396 10.61 -13.26 12.15
C ALA A 396 10.39 -13.77 13.59
N VAL A 397 10.97 -14.90 13.98
CA VAL A 397 10.71 -15.50 15.29
C VAL A 397 11.99 -15.71 16.10
N GLN A 398 13.10 -16.08 15.45
CA GLN A 398 14.35 -16.41 16.15
C GLN A 398 15.11 -15.19 16.71
N CYS A 399 14.82 -14.00 16.21
CA CYS A 399 15.44 -12.74 16.66
C CYS A 399 14.53 -11.89 17.54
N LEU A 400 13.33 -12.37 17.89
CA LEU A 400 12.46 -11.68 18.83
C LEU A 400 13.01 -11.80 20.26
N ASP A 401 13.47 -10.67 20.80
CA ASP A 401 13.81 -10.55 22.22
C ASP A 401 12.61 -9.94 22.96
N PRO A 402 12.00 -10.63 23.93
CA PRO A 402 10.89 -10.10 24.69
C PRO A 402 11.30 -9.01 25.71
N SER A 403 12.57 -8.92 26.09
CA SER A 403 13.04 -8.06 27.18
C SER A 403 12.70 -6.59 27.01
N PRO A 404 12.88 -5.94 25.83
CA PRO A 404 12.53 -4.54 25.65
C PRO A 404 11.01 -4.28 25.85
N TYR A 405 10.17 -5.24 25.43
CA TYR A 405 8.72 -5.13 25.60
C TYR A 405 8.28 -5.35 27.05
N ASP A 406 8.97 -6.22 27.78
CA ASP A 406 8.73 -6.41 29.22
C ASP A 406 9.08 -5.13 29.99
N ASP A 407 10.21 -4.49 29.67
CA ASP A 407 10.64 -3.26 30.31
C ASP A 407 9.66 -2.11 30.03
N CYS A 408 9.21 -1.93 28.78
CA CYS A 408 8.21 -0.93 28.42
C CYS A 408 6.89 -1.18 29.15
N ALA A 409 6.40 -2.42 29.12
CA ALA A 409 5.15 -2.80 29.78
C ALA A 409 5.20 -2.56 31.29
N ALA A 410 6.33 -2.85 31.95
CA ALA A 410 6.53 -2.60 33.37
C ALA A 410 6.55 -1.10 33.71
N GLN A 411 7.14 -0.27 32.82
CA GLN A 411 7.14 1.18 32.98
C GLN A 411 5.72 1.76 32.87
N GLU A 412 4.94 1.34 31.88
CA GLU A 412 3.55 1.80 31.73
C GLU A 412 2.65 1.35 32.88
N MET A 413 2.84 0.11 33.40
CA MET A 413 2.15 -0.33 34.60
C MET A 413 2.51 0.51 35.82
N THR A 414 3.79 0.92 35.95
CA THR A 414 4.21 1.82 37.04
C THR A 414 3.52 3.18 36.91
N ARG A 415 3.39 3.73 35.71
CA ARG A 415 2.64 4.98 35.44
C ARG A 415 1.15 4.82 35.77
N PHE A 416 0.55 3.69 35.43
CA PHE A 416 -0.84 3.42 35.79
C PHE A 416 -1.04 3.38 37.33
N HIS A 417 -0.06 2.87 38.10
CA HIS A 417 -0.13 2.83 39.57
C HIS A 417 0.15 4.20 40.22
N ASP A 418 0.99 5.04 39.63
CA ASP A 418 1.33 6.39 40.11
C ASP A 418 0.75 7.47 39.19
N PRO A 419 -0.51 7.90 39.45
CA PRO A 419 -1.23 8.73 38.52
C PRO A 419 -0.67 10.14 38.45
N ARG A 420 -0.50 10.60 37.23
CA ARG A 420 -0.41 12.05 36.95
C ARG A 420 -1.80 12.65 37.19
N GLU A 421 -1.84 13.90 37.68
CA GLU A 421 -3.10 14.62 37.95
C GLU A 421 -3.86 15.04 36.67
N ASP A 422 -3.26 14.88 35.48
CA ASP A 422 -3.86 15.28 34.21
C ASP A 422 -4.76 14.17 33.61
N PRO A 423 -6.09 14.32 33.59
CA PRO A 423 -7.02 13.33 33.04
C PRO A 423 -6.76 13.01 31.55
N LYS A 424 -6.23 14.00 30.79
CA LYS A 424 -5.89 13.82 29.37
C LYS A 424 -4.72 12.87 29.20
N ALA A 425 -3.73 12.95 30.09
CA ALA A 425 -2.61 12.04 30.09
C ALA A 425 -3.05 10.60 30.38
N LEU A 426 -3.97 10.40 31.33
CA LEU A 426 -4.45 9.08 31.75
C LEU A 426 -5.10 8.27 30.63
N ALA A 427 -5.97 8.88 29.81
CA ALA A 427 -6.60 8.17 28.69
C ALA A 427 -5.56 7.77 27.64
N ARG A 428 -4.55 8.61 27.41
CA ARG A 428 -3.44 8.30 26.50
C ARG A 428 -2.53 7.24 27.07
N GLU A 429 -2.24 7.27 28.38
CA GLU A 429 -1.45 6.28 29.10
C GLU A 429 -2.10 4.89 29.04
N LEU A 430 -3.44 4.77 29.16
CA LEU A 430 -4.13 3.50 28.98
C LEU A 430 -4.00 2.96 27.55
N MET A 431 -4.05 3.81 26.52
CA MET A 431 -3.82 3.38 25.14
C MET A 431 -2.38 2.98 24.88
N SER A 432 -1.39 3.67 25.48
CA SER A 432 0.02 3.27 25.44
C SER A 432 0.19 1.91 26.11
N LEU A 433 -0.35 1.75 27.30
CA LEU A 433 -0.31 0.47 28.03
C LEU A 433 -0.91 -0.68 27.21
N MET A 434 -2.08 -0.47 26.59
CA MET A 434 -2.66 -1.46 25.69
C MET A 434 -1.71 -1.82 24.55
N SER A 435 -1.12 -0.80 23.91
CA SER A 435 -0.19 -1.01 22.79
C SER A 435 1.05 -1.80 23.21
N ASP A 436 1.66 -1.46 24.34
CA ASP A 436 2.87 -2.12 24.83
C ASP A 436 2.58 -3.57 25.27
N GLN A 437 1.45 -3.79 25.94
CA GLN A 437 1.03 -5.14 26.32
C GLN A 437 0.66 -5.98 25.10
N ARG A 438 0.04 -5.38 24.08
CA ARG A 438 -0.21 -6.04 22.79
C ARG A 438 1.09 -6.48 22.12
N GLN A 439 2.09 -5.62 22.08
CA GLN A 439 3.40 -5.94 21.51
C GLN A 439 4.07 -7.09 22.30
N ARG A 440 4.07 -6.99 23.62
CA ARG A 440 4.56 -8.05 24.53
C ARG A 440 3.84 -9.37 24.28
N PHE A 441 2.52 -9.35 24.14
CA PHE A 441 1.71 -10.52 23.83
C PHE A 441 2.09 -11.15 22.48
N LEU A 442 2.20 -10.35 21.41
CA LEU A 442 2.54 -10.83 20.07
C LEU A 442 3.90 -11.51 20.03
N VAL A 443 4.92 -10.88 20.62
CA VAL A 443 6.27 -11.46 20.71
C VAL A 443 6.26 -12.78 21.47
N ARG A 444 5.62 -12.82 22.64
CA ARG A 444 5.57 -14.03 23.45
C ARG A 444 4.74 -15.14 22.83
N ALA A 445 3.62 -14.82 22.19
CA ALA A 445 2.82 -15.81 21.46
C ALA A 445 3.58 -16.40 20.26
N ALA A 446 4.44 -15.60 19.62
CA ALA A 446 5.31 -16.06 18.54
C ALA A 446 6.40 -17.04 19.04
N LEU A 447 6.97 -16.78 20.22
CA LEU A 447 8.03 -17.59 20.81
C LEU A 447 7.50 -18.85 21.52
N ASP A 448 6.28 -18.79 22.05
CA ASP A 448 5.63 -19.91 22.76
C ASP A 448 4.25 -20.25 22.13
N PRO A 449 4.23 -20.87 20.95
CA PRO A 449 2.98 -21.27 20.31
C PRO A 449 2.21 -22.35 21.09
N GLN A 450 2.84 -23.04 22.04
CA GLN A 450 2.23 -24.08 22.86
C GLN A 450 1.50 -23.52 24.09
N GLY A 451 1.80 -22.30 24.48
CA GLY A 451 1.08 -21.62 25.54
C GLY A 451 1.54 -21.95 26.96
N ALA A 452 2.82 -22.23 27.16
CA ALA A 452 3.39 -22.50 28.49
C ALA A 452 3.87 -21.22 29.22
N ASP A 453 4.01 -20.08 28.50
CA ASP A 453 4.52 -18.84 29.09
C ASP A 453 3.42 -18.02 29.77
N PRO A 454 3.39 -17.92 31.10
CA PRO A 454 2.38 -17.16 31.83
C PRO A 454 2.47 -15.66 31.58
N CYS A 455 3.63 -15.14 31.21
CA CYS A 455 3.78 -13.71 30.87
C CYS A 455 3.06 -13.32 29.56
N ARG A 456 2.82 -14.28 28.66
CA ARG A 456 1.97 -14.08 27.47
C ARG A 456 0.52 -13.84 27.89
N ASP A 457 -0.02 -14.69 28.77
CA ASP A 457 -1.42 -14.59 29.21
C ASP A 457 -1.63 -13.35 30.07
N GLU A 458 -0.66 -13.00 30.92
CA GLU A 458 -0.67 -11.73 31.64
C GLU A 458 -0.72 -10.52 30.67
N ALA A 459 0.10 -10.50 29.64
CA ALA A 459 0.11 -9.43 28.66
C ALA A 459 -1.24 -9.31 27.91
N LEU A 460 -1.87 -10.43 27.58
CA LEU A 460 -3.20 -10.45 26.97
C LEU A 460 -4.24 -9.82 27.90
N VAL A 461 -4.28 -10.21 29.16
CA VAL A 461 -5.22 -9.68 30.16
C VAL A 461 -5.01 -8.18 30.34
N LEU A 462 -3.77 -7.76 30.63
CA LEU A 462 -3.45 -6.35 30.88
C LEU A 462 -3.74 -5.47 29.65
N GLY A 463 -3.43 -5.92 28.45
CA GLY A 463 -3.71 -5.20 27.21
C GLY A 463 -5.21 -5.07 26.94
N ALA A 464 -5.98 -6.13 27.10
CA ALA A 464 -7.42 -6.12 26.91
C ALA A 464 -8.14 -5.22 27.93
N GLU A 465 -7.77 -5.31 29.22
CA GLU A 465 -8.32 -4.49 30.29
C GLU A 465 -7.98 -2.99 30.12
N ALA A 466 -6.74 -2.66 29.72
CA ALA A 466 -6.31 -1.30 29.46
C ALA A 466 -7.08 -0.68 28.27
N GLY A 467 -7.23 -1.43 27.17
CA GLY A 467 -8.01 -1.01 26.02
C GLY A 467 -9.49 -0.78 26.35
N ALA A 468 -10.12 -1.73 27.02
CA ALA A 468 -11.49 -1.62 27.49
C ALA A 468 -11.68 -0.42 28.45
N GLY A 469 -10.73 -0.22 29.37
CA GLY A 469 -10.74 0.91 30.32
C GLY A 469 -10.65 2.26 29.60
N ALA A 470 -9.80 2.39 28.59
CA ALA A 470 -9.68 3.59 27.78
C ALA A 470 -10.97 3.89 27.01
N LEU A 471 -11.60 2.85 26.43
CA LEU A 471 -12.88 2.98 25.72
C LEU A 471 -14.04 3.34 26.68
N ARG A 472 -14.02 2.77 27.88
CA ARG A 472 -14.98 3.13 28.95
C ARG A 472 -14.86 4.61 29.35
N LEU A 473 -13.61 5.13 29.48
CA LEU A 473 -13.39 6.54 29.75
C LEU A 473 -13.85 7.43 28.58
N ALA A 474 -13.59 7.01 27.34
CA ALA A 474 -13.95 7.79 26.15
C ALA A 474 -15.47 7.97 25.98
N ARG A 475 -16.29 7.01 26.42
CA ARG A 475 -17.78 7.06 26.34
C ARG A 475 -18.45 7.68 27.55
N ALA A 476 -17.73 7.85 28.65
CA ALA A 476 -18.31 8.37 29.89
C ALA A 476 -18.67 9.86 29.77
N GLU A 477 -19.71 10.27 30.47
CA GLU A 477 -20.08 11.68 30.49
C GLU A 477 -18.96 12.53 31.08
N PRO A 478 -18.59 13.61 30.40
CA PRO A 478 -17.54 14.48 30.86
C PRO A 478 -17.74 15.01 32.28
N GLY A 479 -16.73 14.87 33.12
CA GLY A 479 -16.78 15.30 34.54
C GLY A 479 -17.32 14.24 35.50
N THR A 480 -17.65 13.04 35.01
CA THR A 480 -17.92 11.87 35.86
C THR A 480 -16.63 11.13 36.19
N GLU A 481 -16.65 10.31 37.23
CA GLU A 481 -15.57 9.39 37.58
C GLU A 481 -15.92 7.96 37.13
N VAL A 482 -14.94 7.26 36.59
CA VAL A 482 -15.10 5.92 36.04
C VAL A 482 -14.10 4.98 36.71
N ASP A 483 -14.58 3.83 37.16
CA ASP A 483 -13.72 2.78 37.70
C ASP A 483 -13.09 2.00 36.53
N VAL A 484 -11.75 2.00 36.46
CA VAL A 484 -10.92 1.27 35.50
C VAL A 484 -10.07 0.28 36.24
N THR A 485 -10.17 -1.00 35.86
CA THR A 485 -9.41 -2.10 36.44
C THR A 485 -8.39 -2.59 35.43
N VAL A 486 -7.11 -2.66 35.83
CA VAL A 486 -6.02 -3.25 35.06
C VAL A 486 -5.14 -4.07 35.99
N GLY A 487 -4.92 -5.34 35.68
CA GLY A 487 -4.08 -6.23 36.51
C GLY A 487 -4.59 -6.40 37.93
N GLY A 488 -5.91 -6.42 38.12
CA GLY A 488 -6.53 -6.54 39.44
C GLY A 488 -6.51 -5.24 40.28
N THR A 489 -5.92 -4.16 39.76
CA THR A 489 -5.90 -2.85 40.42
C THR A 489 -7.01 -1.97 39.83
N THR A 490 -7.98 -1.60 40.66
CA THR A 490 -9.06 -0.68 40.25
C THR A 490 -8.73 0.74 40.66
N ARG A 491 -8.86 1.65 39.71
CA ARG A 491 -8.68 3.08 39.91
C ARG A 491 -9.90 3.85 39.45
N ARG A 492 -10.26 4.87 40.20
CA ARG A 492 -11.30 5.81 39.83
C ARG A 492 -10.67 6.98 39.08
N LEU A 493 -10.96 7.06 37.79
CA LEU A 493 -10.39 8.01 36.86
C LEU A 493 -11.45 9.00 36.35
N PRO A 494 -11.13 10.31 36.25
CA PRO A 494 -12.08 11.28 35.75
C PRO A 494 -12.25 11.17 34.24
N ALA A 495 -13.51 11.10 33.77
CA ALA A 495 -13.84 11.21 32.35
C ALA A 495 -13.50 12.61 31.83
N TRP A 496 -12.87 12.69 30.67
CA TRP A 496 -12.34 13.94 30.18
C TRP A 496 -13.12 14.50 28.97
N ARG A 497 -13.26 15.83 28.92
CA ARG A 497 -13.96 16.55 27.84
C ARG A 497 -13.09 16.83 26.61
N GLY A 498 -11.87 16.34 26.52
CA GLY A 498 -10.93 16.73 25.47
C GLY A 498 -11.11 16.06 24.12
N THR A 499 -10.26 16.43 23.20
CA THR A 499 -10.25 15.96 21.81
C THR A 499 -9.63 14.56 21.63
N PHE A 500 -9.13 13.94 22.71
CA PHE A 500 -8.58 12.59 22.61
C PHE A 500 -9.72 11.59 22.61
N ARG A 501 -9.96 10.99 21.45
CA ARG A 501 -10.76 9.79 21.29
C ARG A 501 -9.88 8.71 20.72
N PRO A 502 -9.95 7.46 21.21
CA PRO A 502 -9.30 6.36 20.53
C PRO A 502 -9.78 6.31 19.07
N ASN A 503 -8.85 6.11 18.14
CA ASN A 503 -9.23 6.00 16.73
C ASN A 503 -9.76 4.60 16.40
N PRO A 504 -10.40 4.37 15.22
CA PRO A 504 -10.92 3.05 14.84
C PRO A 504 -9.90 1.92 14.93
N HIS A 505 -8.64 2.19 14.58
CA HIS A 505 -7.59 1.19 14.68
C HIS A 505 -7.25 0.79 16.13
N GLN A 506 -7.20 1.76 17.05
CA GLN A 506 -7.01 1.48 18.48
C GLN A 506 -8.20 0.70 19.06
N TRP A 507 -9.40 1.00 18.60
CA TRP A 507 -10.59 0.23 18.94
C TRP A 507 -10.46 -1.21 18.42
N GLN A 508 -10.05 -1.41 17.17
CA GLN A 508 -9.85 -2.72 16.55
C GLN A 508 -8.86 -3.56 17.36
N GLN A 509 -7.74 -2.97 17.77
CA GLN A 509 -6.75 -3.65 18.61
C GLN A 509 -7.32 -4.08 19.97
N ALA A 510 -8.07 -3.19 20.64
CA ALA A 510 -8.72 -3.51 21.91
C ALA A 510 -9.73 -4.64 21.77
N VAL A 511 -10.58 -4.60 20.73
CA VAL A 511 -11.57 -5.67 20.45
C VAL A 511 -10.88 -6.99 20.11
N ALA A 512 -9.82 -6.98 19.33
CA ALA A 512 -9.10 -8.20 18.97
C ALA A 512 -8.50 -8.87 20.22
N LEU A 513 -7.86 -8.12 21.12
CA LEU A 513 -7.39 -8.63 22.43
C LEU A 513 -8.53 -9.17 23.27
N ALA A 514 -9.67 -8.42 23.36
CA ALA A 514 -10.83 -8.85 24.14
C ALA A 514 -11.49 -10.11 23.57
N LEU A 515 -11.50 -10.28 22.23
CA LEU A 515 -12.01 -11.48 21.57
C LEU A 515 -11.10 -12.69 21.82
N VAL A 516 -9.78 -12.51 21.87
CA VAL A 516 -8.85 -13.59 22.23
C VAL A 516 -9.03 -13.97 23.71
N LEU A 517 -9.04 -13.00 24.61
CA LEU A 517 -9.26 -13.21 26.05
C LEU A 517 -10.63 -13.88 26.32
N GLY A 518 -11.69 -13.40 25.71
CA GLY A 518 -13.03 -13.97 25.81
C GLY A 518 -13.79 -13.59 27.06
N GLU A 519 -13.32 -12.64 27.84
CA GLU A 519 -14.04 -12.12 29.00
C GLU A 519 -15.15 -11.17 28.55
N ARG A 520 -16.38 -11.53 28.92
CA ARG A 520 -17.59 -10.80 28.47
C ARG A 520 -17.62 -9.36 28.94
N GLU A 521 -17.13 -9.06 30.12
CA GLU A 521 -17.12 -7.72 30.70
C GLU A 521 -16.16 -6.80 29.94
N VAL A 522 -14.95 -7.29 29.63
CA VAL A 522 -13.95 -6.56 28.84
C VAL A 522 -14.47 -6.28 27.43
N LEU A 523 -15.05 -7.29 26.77
CA LEU A 523 -15.63 -7.12 25.44
C LEU A 523 -16.82 -6.14 25.45
N ALA A 524 -17.65 -6.15 26.49
CA ALA A 524 -18.80 -5.26 26.60
C ALA A 524 -18.39 -3.77 26.55
N ASP A 525 -17.30 -3.39 27.20
CA ASP A 525 -16.82 -2.00 27.18
C ASP A 525 -16.36 -1.59 25.78
N CYS A 526 -15.80 -2.49 25.01
CA CYS A 526 -15.44 -2.24 23.62
C CYS A 526 -16.68 -2.08 22.72
N VAL A 527 -17.72 -2.87 22.94
CA VAL A 527 -18.93 -2.92 22.10
C VAL A 527 -19.92 -1.81 22.42
N LEU A 528 -19.91 -1.24 23.64
CA LEU A 528 -20.82 -0.17 24.04
C LEU A 528 -20.46 1.23 23.53
N ILE A 529 -19.44 1.36 22.68
CA ILE A 529 -19.12 2.61 21.98
C ILE A 529 -20.24 2.97 21.01
N GLU A 530 -20.51 4.27 20.84
CA GLU A 530 -21.54 4.73 19.90
C GLU A 530 -21.10 4.52 18.43
N PRO A 531 -22.03 4.14 17.52
CA PRO A 531 -21.71 3.95 16.10
C PRO A 531 -21.04 5.14 15.42
N GLY A 532 -21.40 6.36 15.81
CA GLY A 532 -20.77 7.59 15.31
C GLY A 532 -19.27 7.72 15.62
N PHE A 533 -18.74 6.85 16.47
CA PHE A 533 -17.29 6.77 16.73
C PHE A 533 -16.48 6.36 15.50
N PHE A 534 -17.06 5.55 14.62
CA PHE A 534 -16.40 5.06 13.39
C PHE A 534 -16.67 5.95 12.17
N ALA A 535 -17.48 7.01 12.33
CA ALA A 535 -17.71 7.99 11.27
C ALA A 535 -16.39 8.74 11.02
N GLU A 536 -15.63 8.27 10.07
CA GLU A 536 -14.52 8.99 9.48
C GLU A 536 -15.09 10.06 8.56
N GLY A 537 -14.37 11.20 8.40
CA GLY A 537 -14.82 12.31 7.56
C GLY A 537 -15.14 11.90 6.11
N ASP A 538 -14.92 12.74 5.13
CA ASP A 538 -15.37 12.54 3.74
C ASP A 538 -14.71 11.33 3.01
N HIS A 539 -13.72 10.66 3.62
CA HIS A 539 -12.99 9.54 3.01
C HIS A 539 -12.99 8.30 3.93
N PRO A 540 -13.92 7.36 3.72
CA PRO A 540 -13.94 6.12 4.50
C PRO A 540 -12.71 5.26 4.22
N SER A 541 -12.04 4.80 5.29
CA SER A 541 -10.93 3.85 5.20
C SER A 541 -11.41 2.39 5.26
N PRO A 542 -10.70 1.44 4.65
CA PRO A 542 -11.02 0.01 4.80
C PRO A 542 -11.08 -0.45 6.26
N GLY A 543 -10.16 0.06 7.09
CA GLY A 543 -10.13 -0.24 8.52
C GLY A 543 -11.35 0.30 9.25
N GLY A 544 -11.76 1.55 8.99
CA GLY A 544 -12.95 2.15 9.60
C GLY A 544 -14.23 1.42 9.20
N ALA A 545 -14.38 1.08 7.92
CA ALA A 545 -15.53 0.32 7.43
C ALA A 545 -15.60 -1.09 8.06
N TYR A 546 -14.47 -1.78 8.18
CA TYR A 546 -14.38 -3.07 8.88
C TYR A 546 -14.76 -2.94 10.36
N CYS A 547 -14.27 -1.92 11.06
CA CYS A 547 -14.61 -1.67 12.46
C CYS A 547 -16.10 -1.46 12.66
N ALA A 548 -16.78 -0.72 11.78
CA ALA A 548 -18.21 -0.53 11.83
C ALA A 548 -18.98 -1.84 11.67
N ALA A 549 -18.58 -2.67 10.69
CA ALA A 549 -19.21 -3.98 10.46
C ALA A 549 -19.00 -4.96 11.63
N LEU A 550 -17.77 -5.03 12.18
CA LEU A 550 -17.46 -5.84 13.34
C LEU A 550 -18.24 -5.39 14.59
N HIS A 551 -18.37 -4.07 14.78
CA HIS A 551 -19.09 -3.49 15.89
C HIS A 551 -20.60 -3.83 15.84
N ASP A 552 -21.24 -3.67 14.67
CA ASP A 552 -22.65 -4.02 14.51
C ASP A 552 -22.89 -5.50 14.73
N TYR A 553 -22.01 -6.36 14.20
CA TYR A 553 -22.04 -7.81 14.43
C TYR A 553 -21.97 -8.16 15.93
N LEU A 554 -21.01 -7.59 16.67
CA LEU A 554 -20.81 -7.87 18.09
C LEU A 554 -21.95 -7.32 18.97
N ARG A 555 -22.60 -6.25 18.54
CA ARG A 555 -23.80 -5.70 19.21
C ARG A 555 -25.08 -6.50 18.96
N GLY A 556 -25.07 -7.41 17.99
CA GLY A 556 -26.27 -8.10 17.55
C GLY A 556 -27.27 -7.17 16.83
N VAL A 557 -26.78 -6.07 16.25
CA VAL A 557 -27.53 -5.22 15.33
C VAL A 557 -27.38 -5.83 13.94
N ASP A 558 -28.26 -5.51 13.00
CA ASP A 558 -28.12 -5.98 11.61
C ASP A 558 -26.77 -5.51 11.00
N PRO A 559 -25.81 -6.39 10.80
CA PRO A 559 -24.48 -6.01 10.32
C PRO A 559 -24.39 -5.94 8.80
N GLU A 560 -25.38 -6.42 8.04
CA GLU A 560 -25.28 -6.54 6.57
C GLU A 560 -24.98 -5.20 5.89
N PRO A 561 -25.64 -4.07 6.22
CA PRO A 561 -25.34 -2.80 5.55
C PRO A 561 -23.91 -2.30 5.77
N ALA A 562 -23.39 -2.43 6.98
CA ALA A 562 -22.00 -2.06 7.29
C ALA A 562 -21.00 -3.05 6.66
N MET A 563 -21.37 -4.32 6.60
CA MET A 563 -20.56 -5.38 5.97
C MET A 563 -20.44 -5.18 4.46
N ASP A 564 -21.56 -4.88 3.78
CA ASP A 564 -21.56 -4.58 2.34
C ASP A 564 -20.70 -3.36 2.03
N HIS A 565 -20.78 -2.33 2.87
CA HIS A 565 -19.91 -1.17 2.75
C HIS A 565 -18.42 -1.54 2.92
N ALA A 566 -18.08 -2.33 3.94
CA ALA A 566 -16.72 -2.77 4.19
C ALA A 566 -16.15 -3.62 3.03
N LEU A 567 -16.96 -4.52 2.46
CA LEU A 567 -16.60 -5.31 1.29
C LEU A 567 -16.37 -4.43 0.05
N LEU A 568 -17.23 -3.42 -0.15
CA LEU A 568 -17.10 -2.49 -1.27
C LEU A 568 -15.82 -1.65 -1.18
N ILE A 569 -15.54 -1.10 -0.01
CA ILE A 569 -14.34 -0.29 0.22
C ILE A 569 -13.09 -1.16 0.17
N GLY A 570 -13.09 -2.33 0.83
CA GLY A 570 -11.96 -3.28 0.82
C GLY A 570 -11.59 -3.77 -0.58
N GLY A 571 -12.58 -3.99 -1.45
CA GLY A 571 -12.33 -4.42 -2.85
C GLY A 571 -11.81 -3.31 -3.76
N ARG A 572 -11.90 -2.03 -3.37
CA ARG A 572 -11.47 -0.87 -4.16
C ARG A 572 -10.19 -0.22 -3.64
N ALA A 573 -9.89 -0.42 -2.38
CA ALA A 573 -8.80 0.28 -1.75
C ALA A 573 -7.45 -0.33 -2.12
N ASP A 574 -6.57 0.52 -2.61
CA ASP A 574 -5.14 0.30 -2.46
C ASP A 574 -4.82 0.49 -0.97
N THR A 575 -4.43 -0.57 -0.33
CA THR A 575 -4.12 -0.53 1.10
C THR A 575 -2.83 0.23 1.39
N GLY A 576 -2.13 0.73 0.36
CA GLY A 576 -0.89 1.49 0.54
C GLY A 576 0.17 0.69 1.31
N GLY A 577 0.22 -0.63 1.08
CA GLY A 577 1.16 -1.52 1.77
C GLY A 577 0.74 -2.00 3.15
N PHE A 578 -0.44 -1.65 3.62
CA PHE A 578 -1.00 -2.20 4.85
C PHE A 578 -1.76 -3.51 4.56
N LEU A 579 -1.71 -4.42 5.52
CA LEU A 579 -2.53 -5.62 5.44
C LEU A 579 -4.01 -5.24 5.53
N ALA A 580 -4.80 -5.69 4.56
CA ALA A 580 -6.24 -5.47 4.59
C ALA A 580 -6.88 -6.18 5.80
N PRO A 581 -7.90 -5.58 6.42
CA PRO A 581 -8.64 -6.26 7.49
C PRO A 581 -9.37 -7.49 6.94
N PRO A 582 -9.60 -8.55 7.76
CA PRO A 582 -10.16 -9.82 7.31
C PRO A 582 -11.69 -9.74 7.08
N VAL A 583 -12.11 -8.90 6.12
CA VAL A 583 -13.53 -8.58 5.85
C VAL A 583 -14.29 -9.82 5.38
N VAL A 584 -13.71 -10.61 4.46
CA VAL A 584 -14.33 -11.84 3.95
C VAL A 584 -14.51 -12.87 5.07
N LEU A 585 -13.56 -12.99 5.98
CA LEU A 585 -13.67 -13.89 7.14
C LEU A 585 -14.81 -13.45 8.07
N LEU A 586 -14.95 -12.16 8.36
CA LEU A 586 -16.05 -11.62 9.15
C LEU A 586 -17.40 -11.86 8.48
N SER A 587 -17.49 -11.72 7.15
CA SER A 587 -18.76 -11.94 6.41
C SER A 587 -19.28 -13.37 6.56
N GLN A 588 -18.42 -14.37 6.76
CA GLN A 588 -18.84 -15.75 7.02
C GLN A 588 -19.49 -15.89 8.41
N LEU A 589 -19.00 -15.15 9.41
CA LEU A 589 -19.63 -15.10 10.74
C LEU A 589 -21.00 -14.45 10.65
N VAL A 590 -21.13 -13.34 9.92
CA VAL A 590 -22.39 -12.64 9.68
C VAL A 590 -23.42 -13.58 9.01
N GLN A 591 -22.99 -14.32 7.97
CA GLN A 591 -23.85 -15.27 7.26
C GLN A 591 -24.15 -16.55 8.05
N GLY A 592 -23.36 -16.86 9.07
CA GLY A 592 -23.47 -18.14 9.80
C GLY A 592 -22.90 -19.33 9.00
N ASP A 593 -22.05 -19.09 8.00
CA ASP A 593 -21.48 -20.13 7.14
C ASP A 593 -20.19 -20.72 7.72
N ARG A 594 -20.31 -21.81 8.47
CA ARG A 594 -19.19 -22.49 9.13
C ARG A 594 -18.15 -23.03 8.14
N GLN A 595 -18.58 -23.57 7.01
CA GLN A 595 -17.67 -24.12 6.00
C GLN A 595 -16.94 -22.97 5.28
N GLY A 596 -17.66 -21.92 4.89
CA GLY A 596 -17.08 -20.73 4.32
C GLY A 596 -16.07 -20.07 5.27
N PHE A 597 -16.34 -20.07 6.59
CA PHE A 597 -15.42 -19.54 7.57
C PHE A 597 -14.05 -20.26 7.57
N VAL A 598 -14.03 -21.58 7.48
CA VAL A 598 -12.77 -22.37 7.44
C VAL A 598 -11.98 -22.05 6.16
N LEU A 599 -12.67 -21.91 5.02
CA LEU A 599 -12.06 -21.57 3.74
C LEU A 599 -11.49 -20.13 3.76
N ALA A 600 -12.30 -19.17 4.23
CA ALA A 600 -11.87 -17.76 4.36
C ALA A 600 -10.74 -17.58 5.38
N LEU A 601 -10.72 -18.41 6.43
CA LEU A 601 -9.63 -18.40 7.40
C LEU A 601 -8.30 -18.81 6.74
N ALA A 602 -8.30 -19.86 5.92
CA ALA A 602 -7.10 -20.26 5.21
C ALA A 602 -6.63 -19.16 4.24
N ASP A 603 -7.57 -18.53 3.50
CA ASP A 603 -7.24 -17.40 2.62
C ASP A 603 -6.66 -16.22 3.38
N ALA A 604 -7.24 -15.81 4.52
CA ALA A 604 -6.75 -14.70 5.34
C ALA A 604 -5.35 -14.97 5.93
N LEU A 605 -5.06 -16.22 6.30
CA LEU A 605 -3.73 -16.59 6.79
C LEU A 605 -2.69 -16.64 5.67
N GLU A 606 -3.07 -17.05 4.47
CA GLU A 606 -2.18 -17.00 3.31
C GLU A 606 -1.91 -15.57 2.88
N GLU A 607 -2.92 -14.72 2.85
CA GLU A 607 -2.75 -13.28 2.58
C GLU A 607 -1.81 -12.62 3.62
N HIS A 608 -1.98 -12.95 4.89
CA HIS A 608 -1.07 -12.51 5.95
C HIS A 608 0.37 -12.98 5.69
N ARG A 609 0.56 -14.27 5.39
CA ARG A 609 1.87 -14.83 5.05
C ARG A 609 2.51 -14.09 3.87
N GLU A 610 1.76 -13.89 2.79
CA GLU A 610 2.25 -13.23 1.58
C GLU A 610 2.61 -11.76 1.84
N HIS A 611 1.78 -11.04 2.59
CA HIS A 611 2.05 -9.67 2.98
C HIS A 611 3.41 -9.52 3.69
N TYR A 612 3.69 -10.40 4.65
CA TYR A 612 4.93 -10.35 5.43
C TYR A 612 6.13 -11.02 4.75
N THR A 613 5.99 -11.57 3.55
CA THR A 613 7.13 -11.99 2.71
C THR A 613 7.75 -10.84 1.91
N VAL A 614 7.10 -9.68 1.85
CA VAL A 614 7.56 -8.51 1.09
C VAL A 614 8.65 -7.78 1.87
N GLY A 615 9.82 -7.63 1.25
CA GLY A 615 10.90 -6.77 1.76
C GLY A 615 11.28 -7.05 3.21
N ALA A 616 11.32 -5.99 4.02
CA ALA A 616 11.66 -6.08 5.45
C ALA A 616 10.44 -6.36 6.36
N ARG A 617 9.22 -6.48 5.82
CA ARG A 617 8.00 -6.68 6.62
C ARG A 617 8.06 -7.94 7.48
N GLY A 618 8.79 -8.98 7.05
CA GLY A 618 9.01 -10.18 7.86
C GLY A 618 9.74 -9.97 9.18
N LYS A 619 10.36 -8.79 9.38
CA LYS A 619 10.98 -8.38 10.65
C LYS A 619 9.98 -7.79 11.65
N ASP A 620 8.76 -7.53 11.20
CA ASP A 620 7.70 -7.01 12.02
C ASP A 620 7.19 -8.10 12.99
N MET A 621 6.89 -7.71 14.24
CA MET A 621 6.32 -8.65 15.21
C MET A 621 4.95 -9.19 14.78
N GLU A 622 4.19 -8.39 14.01
CA GLU A 622 2.91 -8.82 13.45
C GLU A 622 3.06 -9.90 12.38
N ALA A 623 4.24 -10.04 11.77
CA ALA A 623 4.51 -11.13 10.84
C ALA A 623 4.33 -12.53 11.47
N ALA A 624 4.45 -12.64 12.80
CA ALA A 624 4.35 -13.89 13.49
C ALA A 624 2.91 -14.32 13.80
N LEU A 625 1.96 -13.37 13.90
CA LEU A 625 0.58 -13.64 14.28
C LEU A 625 -0.35 -12.49 13.87
N ASN A 626 -1.48 -12.83 13.21
CA ASN A 626 -2.54 -11.90 12.91
C ASN A 626 -3.57 -11.87 14.06
N LEU A 627 -3.55 -10.81 14.86
CA LEU A 627 -4.40 -10.68 16.02
C LEU A 627 -5.89 -10.57 15.67
N ASP A 628 -6.24 -9.91 14.57
CA ASP A 628 -7.63 -9.77 14.13
C ASP A 628 -8.21 -11.12 13.71
N VAL A 629 -7.46 -11.87 12.89
CA VAL A 629 -7.85 -13.22 12.48
C VAL A 629 -7.96 -14.14 13.71
N LEU A 630 -6.99 -14.11 14.62
CA LEU A 630 -7.01 -14.91 15.86
C LEU A 630 -8.24 -14.56 16.71
N GLY A 631 -8.57 -13.27 16.86
CA GLY A 631 -9.76 -12.82 17.60
C GLY A 631 -11.05 -13.40 17.05
N LEU A 632 -11.24 -13.35 15.71
CA LEU A 632 -12.40 -13.93 15.04
C LEU A 632 -12.45 -15.46 15.19
N VAL A 633 -11.30 -16.12 15.12
CA VAL A 633 -11.20 -17.59 15.35
C VAL A 633 -11.58 -17.97 16.78
N CYS A 634 -11.07 -17.26 17.77
CA CYS A 634 -11.43 -17.50 19.18
C CYS A 634 -12.93 -17.27 19.41
N HIS A 635 -13.51 -16.23 18.79
CA HIS A 635 -14.93 -15.97 18.83
C HIS A 635 -15.75 -17.11 18.20
N ALA A 636 -15.38 -17.55 17.00
CA ALA A 636 -16.04 -18.65 16.30
C ALA A 636 -16.02 -19.96 17.11
N ARG A 637 -14.87 -20.27 17.73
CA ARG A 637 -14.76 -21.46 18.60
C ARG A 637 -15.67 -21.40 19.82
N ARG A 638 -15.79 -20.22 20.45
CA ARG A 638 -16.77 -20.03 21.57
C ARG A 638 -18.23 -20.18 21.11
N LEU A 639 -18.51 -19.91 19.83
CA LEU A 639 -19.79 -20.22 19.22
C LEU A 639 -19.95 -21.71 18.85
N GLY A 640 -18.95 -22.55 19.13
CA GLY A 640 -18.95 -23.98 18.83
C GLY A 640 -18.69 -24.28 17.34
N TRP A 641 -18.02 -23.39 16.63
CA TRP A 641 -17.65 -23.63 15.24
C TRP A 641 -16.36 -24.45 15.12
N PRO A 642 -16.28 -25.39 14.17
CA PRO A 642 -15.05 -26.13 13.93
C PRO A 642 -14.03 -25.19 13.27
N VAL A 643 -12.77 -25.30 13.68
CA VAL A 643 -11.63 -24.63 13.03
C VAL A 643 -10.73 -25.72 12.45
N ALA A 644 -10.99 -26.08 11.19
CA ALA A 644 -10.24 -27.11 10.47
C ALA A 644 -9.07 -26.51 9.66
N VAL A 645 -8.31 -25.60 10.31
CA VAL A 645 -7.07 -25.04 9.77
C VAL A 645 -5.97 -25.22 10.79
N ARG A 646 -4.84 -25.76 10.37
CA ARG A 646 -3.62 -25.86 11.19
C ARG A 646 -2.61 -24.84 10.70
N SER A 647 -2.14 -24.00 11.60
CA SER A 647 -1.14 -22.98 11.24
C SER A 647 -0.38 -22.53 12.49
N PRO A 648 0.93 -22.24 12.37
CA PRO A 648 1.68 -21.55 13.43
C PRO A 648 1.17 -20.12 13.71
N TYR A 649 0.33 -19.56 12.85
CA TYR A 649 -0.38 -18.28 13.07
C TYR A 649 -1.57 -18.43 14.02
N LEU A 650 -1.97 -19.66 14.35
CA LEU A 650 -3.06 -20.00 15.27
C LEU A 650 -2.51 -20.86 16.41
N PRO A 651 -1.81 -20.29 17.40
CA PRO A 651 -1.23 -21.04 18.50
C PRO A 651 -2.31 -21.83 19.25
N GLU A 652 -2.14 -23.14 19.37
CA GLU A 652 -3.14 -24.04 20.02
C GLU A 652 -3.46 -23.61 21.47
N GLY A 653 -2.46 -23.11 22.20
CA GLY A 653 -2.64 -22.63 23.57
C GLY A 653 -3.47 -21.35 23.72
N LEU A 654 -3.85 -20.70 22.63
CA LEU A 654 -4.72 -19.52 22.64
C LEU A 654 -6.15 -19.83 22.17
N LEU A 655 -6.36 -21.01 21.59
CA LEU A 655 -7.69 -21.39 21.09
C LEU A 655 -8.54 -21.96 22.23
N PRO A 656 -9.74 -21.39 22.50
CA PRO A 656 -10.62 -21.83 23.60
C PRO A 656 -11.20 -23.23 23.39
#